data_eb4d5dcc0c5e763c2a1123f1ee8eb0fd
#
_entry.id   eb4d5dcc0c5e763c2a1123f1ee8eb0fd
#
_cell.length_a   1.000
_cell.length_b   1.000
_cell.length_c   1.000
_cell.angle_alpha   90.00
_cell.angle_beta   90.00
_cell.angle_gamma   90.00
#
_symmetry.space_group_name_H-M   'P 1'
#
loop_
_entity.id
_entity.type
_entity.pdbx_description
1 polymer ?
#
loop_
_entity_poly.entity_id
_entity_poly.type
_entity_poly.pdbx_seq_one_letter_code
_entity_poly.pdbx_strand_id
1 'polypeptide(L)'
;MSPRLLLPFLFFSAAAFAADDNANDNPVNQTPVALDPVVVTGELDKAREDIVPSLGATAYQIDKIQIDTQAVGANANFSGVLLHVPGVAQDSFGQIHLRGEHANLQYRINEVTLPEGISGFGQELDTRFVDTVNVLTGSLPAQYGYRTAGVVDIHTRSGASARAGDVTLYGGSFDTLRASVEATGSMDKLQAYVTASAGTSGIGIENPTASRDPLHDRSDQFKAFGYFSDVIDSTSRLNLMVSGSVSRFQIPNNPGQAAAFTLAGVSSFDSANLDENQREENDYAVLSYQRTVDGFSAQLSAFARYSLVQFAPDRAGDLIFNGVAGAVHRDLAGGGFEADLKWSAAATHTVRGGLLLTGTNAGTRTTTTVFPVDANGGQASATPFDIPDNQRKLGWLYGAYLQDEWKPAAGLTINYGVRADLSRAYVTEGQLSPRVNLVYQLTDSTSMHAGYARYFTPPPLELVQTSSLDKFTGTTNAPEVAASSPVRSERAHYFDAGLSHQFTSALTATLDAYYKRATNQLDEGQFGQALIFSPFNYRRGRVYGVELTTNYTRNGFSAYANLALSRATGREIVSGEFQFGPDELVYIATHDVSLDHDQTVSASTGGSYRWGGTVVYADLLYGSGLRRGFVNTDHLPDDHPLNVGAQHTFKLGGRRELITRLDVMNVFDEIYELRDGSGIGVGAPQFGQRRGLYGGLTLAF
;
A
#
# COMPACT_ATOMS: atom_id res chain seq x y z
N MET A 1 -23.42 2.73 25.18
CA MET A 1 -23.96 3.92 24.49
C MET A 1 -22.78 4.86 24.25
N SER A 2 -22.18 4.81 23.10
CA SER A 2 -21.11 5.75 22.70
C SER A 2 -21.72 6.74 21.71
N PRO A 3 -21.37 8.02 21.76
CA PRO A 3 -21.90 9.00 20.82
C PRO A 3 -21.28 8.76 19.45
N ARG A 4 -22.11 8.41 18.49
CA ARG A 4 -21.76 8.40 17.07
C ARG A 4 -21.69 9.87 16.65
N LEU A 5 -20.48 10.35 16.35
CA LEU A 5 -20.32 11.55 15.54
C LEU A 5 -20.73 11.19 14.09
N LEU A 6 -21.99 11.44 13.77
CA LEU A 6 -22.45 11.53 12.41
C LEU A 6 -21.95 12.88 11.86
N LEU A 7 -20.89 12.86 11.05
CA LEU A 7 -20.62 13.98 10.15
C LEU A 7 -21.76 14.04 9.13
N PRO A 8 -22.49 15.16 9.01
CA PRO A 8 -23.46 15.33 7.95
C PRO A 8 -22.70 15.50 6.63
N PHE A 9 -22.89 14.58 5.70
CA PHE A 9 -22.51 14.77 4.31
C PHE A 9 -23.35 15.91 3.74
N LEU A 10 -22.73 17.06 3.54
CA LEU A 10 -23.28 18.15 2.76
C LEU A 10 -23.29 17.72 1.28
N PHE A 11 -24.48 17.39 0.79
CA PHE A 11 -24.71 17.32 -0.65
C PHE A 11 -24.58 18.72 -1.25
N PHE A 12 -23.44 18.98 -1.89
CA PHE A 12 -23.33 20.12 -2.78
C PHE A 12 -24.08 19.79 -4.07
N SER A 13 -25.20 20.46 -4.32
CA SER A 13 -25.81 20.48 -5.64
C SER A 13 -24.81 21.11 -6.62
N ALA A 14 -24.46 20.38 -7.66
CA ALA A 14 -23.63 20.87 -8.76
C ALA A 14 -24.38 21.98 -9.48
N ALA A 15 -24.14 23.23 -9.07
CA ALA A 15 -24.52 24.40 -9.83
C ALA A 15 -23.49 24.57 -10.96
N ALA A 16 -23.96 24.45 -12.20
CA ALA A 16 -23.17 24.71 -13.38
C ALA A 16 -22.71 26.18 -13.38
N PHE A 17 -21.42 26.41 -13.27
CA PHE A 17 -20.82 27.71 -13.45
C PHE A 17 -20.65 27.99 -14.95
N ALA A 18 -21.46 28.91 -15.49
CA ALA A 18 -21.25 29.51 -16.78
C ALA A 18 -20.29 30.70 -16.61
N ALA A 19 -19.16 30.69 -17.29
CA ALA A 19 -18.28 31.85 -17.39
C ALA A 19 -18.84 32.82 -18.42
N ASP A 20 -19.09 34.07 -18.03
CA ASP A 20 -19.39 35.18 -18.91
C ASP A 20 -18.09 35.76 -19.50
N ASP A 21 -17.96 35.66 -20.83
CA ASP A 21 -16.96 36.38 -21.60
C ASP A 21 -17.46 37.84 -21.85
N ASN A 22 -16.87 38.81 -21.18
CA ASN A 22 -16.93 40.22 -21.63
C ASN A 22 -15.54 40.84 -21.61
N ALA A 23 -14.94 40.91 -22.79
CA ALA A 23 -13.77 41.70 -23.08
C ALA A 23 -14.16 43.20 -23.18
N ASN A 24 -13.54 44.04 -22.38
CA ASN A 24 -13.49 45.48 -22.63
C ASN A 24 -12.08 46.00 -22.38
N ASP A 25 -11.44 46.42 -23.48
CA ASP A 25 -10.16 47.13 -23.51
C ASP A 25 -10.27 48.53 -22.90
N ASN A 26 -9.36 48.88 -21.97
CA ASN A 26 -8.84 50.24 -21.81
C ASN A 26 -7.52 50.26 -20.98
N PRO A 27 -6.62 51.24 -21.18
CA PRO A 27 -5.20 51.10 -20.98
C PRO A 27 -4.67 51.61 -19.64
N VAL A 28 -3.63 50.92 -19.18
CA VAL A 28 -2.48 51.34 -18.37
C VAL A 28 -2.76 52.04 -17.04
N ASN A 29 -2.76 51.25 -15.99
CA ASN A 29 -2.23 51.63 -14.69
C ASN A 29 -1.42 50.44 -14.16
N GLN A 30 -0.11 50.63 -13.91
CA GLN A 30 0.77 49.57 -13.40
C GLN A 30 0.43 49.27 -11.94
N THR A 31 -0.58 48.45 -11.75
CA THR A 31 -0.80 47.67 -10.52
C THR A 31 0.17 46.49 -10.54
N PRO A 32 0.70 46.02 -9.39
CA PRO A 32 1.53 44.83 -9.37
C PRO A 32 0.83 43.72 -10.12
N VAL A 33 1.49 43.12 -11.12
CA VAL A 33 0.96 42.00 -11.90
C VAL A 33 0.66 40.88 -10.91
N ALA A 34 -0.61 40.67 -10.62
CA ALA A 34 -1.03 39.46 -9.90
C ALA A 34 -0.67 38.26 -10.78
N LEU A 35 0.25 37.41 -10.33
CA LEU A 35 0.60 36.19 -11.03
C LEU A 35 -0.67 35.35 -11.20
N ASP A 36 -0.81 34.70 -12.36
CA ASP A 36 -1.88 33.75 -12.60
C ASP A 36 -1.92 32.71 -11.47
N PRO A 37 -3.06 32.45 -10.82
CA PRO A 37 -3.17 31.46 -9.76
C PRO A 37 -2.60 30.09 -10.13
N VAL A 38 -2.70 29.67 -11.39
CA VAL A 38 -2.12 28.42 -11.91
C VAL A 38 -0.58 28.46 -11.85
N VAL A 39 0.05 29.58 -12.19
CA VAL A 39 1.51 29.75 -12.11
C VAL A 39 1.98 29.69 -10.66
N VAL A 40 1.29 30.38 -9.76
CA VAL A 40 1.63 30.38 -8.30
C VAL A 40 1.48 28.98 -7.73
N THR A 41 0.45 28.24 -8.09
CA THR A 41 0.25 26.85 -7.64
C THR A 41 1.38 25.94 -8.11
N GLY A 42 1.77 26.03 -9.39
CA GLY A 42 2.88 25.24 -9.94
C GLY A 42 4.22 25.54 -9.26
N GLU A 43 4.48 26.80 -8.93
CA GLU A 43 5.69 27.18 -8.18
C GLU A 43 5.67 26.66 -6.74
N LEU A 44 4.50 26.68 -6.06
CA LEU A 44 4.34 26.12 -4.73
C LEU A 44 4.41 24.59 -4.72
N ASP A 45 3.90 23.90 -5.76
CA ASP A 45 4.05 22.45 -5.91
C ASP A 45 5.52 22.07 -6.08
N LYS A 46 6.22 22.74 -6.99
CA LYS A 46 7.66 22.54 -7.16
C LYS A 46 8.44 22.80 -5.88
N ALA A 47 8.12 23.88 -5.14
CA ALA A 47 8.79 24.19 -3.88
C ALA A 47 8.53 23.13 -2.79
N ARG A 48 7.36 22.47 -2.79
CA ARG A 48 7.05 21.33 -1.93
C ARG A 48 7.89 20.12 -2.32
N GLU A 49 7.92 19.76 -3.59
CA GLU A 49 8.75 18.66 -4.11
C GLU A 49 10.25 18.91 -3.84
N ASP A 50 10.71 20.13 -3.89
CA ASP A 50 12.09 20.51 -3.56
C ASP A 50 12.45 20.33 -2.06
N ILE A 51 11.47 20.11 -1.15
CA ILE A 51 11.74 19.72 0.23
C ILE A 51 12.38 18.33 0.27
N VAL A 52 12.05 17.48 -0.72
CA VAL A 52 12.69 16.17 -0.91
C VAL A 52 14.10 16.38 -1.51
N PRO A 53 15.15 15.72 -0.99
CA PRO A 53 16.50 15.83 -1.56
C PRO A 53 16.59 15.11 -2.90
N SER A 54 17.56 15.51 -3.74
CA SER A 54 17.96 14.66 -4.87
C SER A 54 18.39 13.30 -4.35
N LEU A 55 17.72 12.24 -4.84
CA LEU A 55 17.84 10.93 -4.27
C LEU A 55 19.10 10.21 -4.77
N GLY A 56 19.91 9.74 -3.83
CA GLY A 56 20.91 8.69 -4.09
C GLY A 56 20.32 7.30 -3.82
N ALA A 57 19.04 7.12 -4.12
CA ALA A 57 18.29 5.89 -3.93
C ALA A 57 17.48 5.59 -5.20
N THR A 58 17.00 4.36 -5.35
CA THR A 58 16.21 3.95 -6.50
C THR A 58 14.81 4.54 -6.41
N ALA A 59 14.35 5.16 -7.48
CA ALA A 59 12.99 5.71 -7.59
C ALA A 59 12.29 5.15 -8.83
N TYR A 60 11.09 4.61 -8.64
CA TYR A 60 10.19 4.17 -9.70
C TYR A 60 9.00 5.10 -9.73
N GLN A 61 8.77 5.73 -10.87
CA GLN A 61 7.63 6.61 -11.05
C GLN A 61 6.60 5.93 -11.95
N ILE A 62 5.34 5.97 -11.50
CA ILE A 62 4.18 5.56 -12.29
C ILE A 62 3.29 6.79 -12.41
N ASP A 63 3.14 7.32 -13.61
CA ASP A 63 2.30 8.46 -13.88
C ASP A 63 0.86 8.05 -14.26
N LYS A 64 -0.03 9.04 -14.31
CA LYS A 64 -1.43 8.80 -14.67
C LYS A 64 -1.60 8.15 -16.04
N ILE A 65 -0.75 8.46 -17.01
CA ILE A 65 -0.82 7.87 -18.36
C ILE A 65 -0.49 6.38 -18.28
N GLN A 66 0.52 6.01 -17.50
CA GLN A 66 0.85 4.61 -17.25
C GLN A 66 -0.27 3.88 -16.51
N ILE A 67 -0.89 4.50 -15.50
CA ILE A 67 -2.07 3.94 -14.82
C ILE A 67 -3.21 3.73 -15.81
N ASP A 68 -3.55 4.74 -16.62
CA ASP A 68 -4.66 4.67 -17.56
C ASP A 68 -4.42 3.66 -18.70
N THR A 69 -3.16 3.32 -19.00
CA THR A 69 -2.76 2.35 -20.04
C THR A 69 -2.35 0.97 -19.49
N GLN A 70 -2.58 0.71 -18.23
CA GLN A 70 -2.66 -0.64 -17.67
C GLN A 70 -4.08 -1.18 -17.83
N ALA A 71 -4.24 -2.50 -17.82
CA ALA A 71 -5.57 -3.10 -17.81
C ALA A 71 -6.36 -2.64 -16.58
N VAL A 72 -7.68 -2.45 -16.74
CA VAL A 72 -8.59 -1.87 -15.73
C VAL A 72 -8.31 -0.38 -15.44
N GLY A 73 -7.08 0.12 -15.55
CA GLY A 73 -6.71 1.52 -15.38
C GLY A 73 -7.06 2.09 -14.01
N ALA A 74 -7.65 3.28 -13.97
CA ALA A 74 -8.07 3.93 -12.73
C ALA A 74 -9.18 3.17 -11.94
N ASN A 75 -9.74 2.08 -12.50
CA ASN A 75 -10.66 1.20 -11.77
C ASN A 75 -9.96 0.05 -11.04
N ALA A 76 -8.64 -0.13 -11.24
CA ALA A 76 -7.84 -1.10 -10.50
C ALA A 76 -7.76 -0.74 -9.01
N ASN A 77 -7.61 -1.74 -8.16
CA ASN A 77 -7.18 -1.50 -6.78
C ASN A 77 -5.77 -0.90 -6.79
N PHE A 78 -5.49 -0.02 -5.85
CA PHE A 78 -4.21 0.71 -5.81
C PHE A 78 -3.00 -0.23 -5.70
N SER A 79 -3.12 -1.32 -4.95
CA SER A 79 -2.10 -2.39 -4.87
C SER A 79 -1.75 -2.97 -6.24
N GLY A 80 -2.75 -3.17 -7.12
CA GLY A 80 -2.53 -3.67 -8.48
C GLY A 80 -1.64 -2.76 -9.34
N VAL A 81 -1.71 -1.44 -9.14
CA VAL A 81 -0.82 -0.50 -9.82
C VAL A 81 0.63 -0.71 -9.40
N LEU A 82 0.86 -1.01 -8.12
CA LEU A 82 2.21 -1.20 -7.56
C LEU A 82 2.87 -2.53 -7.97
N LEU A 83 2.10 -3.53 -8.43
CA LEU A 83 2.67 -4.80 -8.94
C LEU A 83 3.58 -4.61 -10.16
N HIS A 84 3.49 -3.47 -10.84
CA HIS A 84 4.35 -3.15 -11.97
C HIS A 84 5.73 -2.61 -11.54
N VAL A 85 5.96 -2.36 -10.25
CA VAL A 85 7.25 -1.95 -9.69
C VAL A 85 8.14 -3.18 -9.51
N PRO A 86 9.45 -3.13 -9.88
CA PRO A 86 10.34 -4.28 -9.70
C PRO A 86 10.47 -4.66 -8.22
N GLY A 87 10.57 -5.96 -7.97
CA GLY A 87 10.69 -6.50 -6.62
C GLY A 87 9.40 -6.46 -5.79
N VAL A 88 8.27 -6.01 -6.36
CA VAL A 88 6.95 -6.12 -5.74
C VAL A 88 6.33 -7.47 -6.08
N ALA A 89 5.86 -8.19 -5.09
CA ALA A 89 5.08 -9.41 -5.21
C ALA A 89 3.67 -9.20 -4.61
N GLN A 90 2.67 -9.79 -5.24
CA GLN A 90 1.34 -9.90 -4.67
C GLN A 90 1.33 -11.04 -3.66
N ASP A 91 0.78 -10.76 -2.50
CA ASP A 91 0.47 -11.75 -1.49
C ASP A 91 -1.05 -11.93 -1.34
N SER A 92 -1.39 -12.68 -0.33
CA SER A 92 -2.74 -12.94 0.14
C SER A 92 -3.54 -11.65 0.29
N PHE A 93 -4.80 -11.70 -0.15
CA PHE A 93 -5.80 -10.65 0.10
C PHE A 93 -5.45 -9.29 -0.52
N GLY A 94 -4.70 -9.30 -1.65
CA GLY A 94 -4.32 -8.08 -2.35
C GLY A 94 -3.25 -7.25 -1.65
N GLN A 95 -2.62 -7.77 -0.62
CA GLN A 95 -1.45 -7.15 0.00
C GLN A 95 -0.25 -7.22 -0.95
N ILE A 96 0.67 -6.30 -0.80
CA ILE A 96 1.89 -6.25 -1.60
C ILE A 96 3.12 -6.23 -0.69
N HIS A 97 4.17 -6.89 -1.16
CA HIS A 97 5.45 -6.97 -0.49
C HIS A 97 6.55 -6.51 -1.43
N LEU A 98 7.43 -5.67 -0.93
CA LEU A 98 8.55 -5.15 -1.68
C LEU A 98 9.83 -5.85 -1.21
N ARG A 99 10.54 -6.50 -2.15
CA ARG A 99 11.80 -7.21 -1.88
C ARG A 99 11.64 -8.33 -0.84
N GLY A 100 10.45 -8.93 -0.75
CA GLY A 100 10.12 -9.99 0.20
C GLY A 100 9.99 -9.52 1.65
N GLU A 101 9.86 -8.23 1.92
CA GLU A 101 9.65 -7.69 3.27
C GLU A 101 8.16 -7.49 3.56
N HIS A 102 7.70 -7.99 4.70
CA HIS A 102 6.31 -7.91 5.12
C HIS A 102 5.94 -6.53 5.68
N ALA A 103 4.79 -5.98 5.23
CA ALA A 103 4.11 -4.78 5.78
C ALA A 103 5.04 -3.59 6.13
N ASN A 104 6.17 -3.44 5.44
CA ASN A 104 7.23 -2.48 5.78
C ASN A 104 7.27 -1.29 4.78
N LEU A 105 6.09 -0.91 4.23
CA LEU A 105 5.94 0.21 3.31
C LEU A 105 5.44 1.45 4.05
N GLN A 106 6.09 2.59 3.80
CA GLN A 106 5.61 3.90 4.24
C GLN A 106 4.77 4.53 3.12
N TYR A 107 3.51 4.85 3.41
CA TYR A 107 2.66 5.61 2.50
C TYR A 107 2.72 7.09 2.83
N ARG A 108 2.88 7.92 1.80
CA ARG A 108 2.83 9.38 1.88
C ARG A 108 1.86 9.93 0.84
N ILE A 109 1.21 11.02 1.14
CA ILE A 109 0.34 11.73 0.18
C ILE A 109 0.76 13.20 0.19
N ASN A 110 1.22 13.71 -0.97
CA ASN A 110 1.75 15.06 -1.13
C ASN A 110 2.83 15.37 -0.07
N GLU A 111 3.81 14.47 0.06
CA GLU A 111 4.96 14.51 1.00
C GLU A 111 4.57 14.45 2.50
N VAL A 112 3.30 14.22 2.84
CA VAL A 112 2.87 14.02 4.24
C VAL A 112 2.74 12.53 4.53
N THR A 113 3.33 12.08 5.62
CA THR A 113 3.22 10.71 6.09
C THR A 113 1.76 10.38 6.42
N LEU A 114 1.20 9.35 5.76
CA LEU A 114 -0.11 8.83 6.12
C LEU A 114 0.05 7.97 7.39
N PRO A 115 -0.68 8.26 8.47
CA PRO A 115 -0.64 7.41 9.67
C PRO A 115 -1.01 5.98 9.35
N GLU A 116 -0.43 5.03 10.08
CA GLU A 116 -0.78 3.62 9.93
C GLU A 116 -2.27 3.40 10.17
N GLY A 117 -2.86 2.54 9.35
CA GLY A 117 -4.21 2.03 9.48
C GLY A 117 -4.18 0.52 9.40
N ILE A 118 -5.28 -0.12 9.72
CA ILE A 118 -5.48 -1.54 9.46
C ILE A 118 -6.39 -1.73 8.26
N SER A 119 -6.00 -2.67 7.42
CA SER A 119 -6.81 -3.23 6.34
C SER A 119 -6.43 -4.70 6.21
N GLY A 120 -7.41 -5.58 6.15
CA GLY A 120 -7.16 -7.00 5.89
C GLY A 120 -6.88 -7.26 4.41
N PHE A 121 -7.46 -6.46 3.54
CA PHE A 121 -7.47 -6.73 2.09
C PHE A 121 -6.83 -5.63 1.23
N GLY A 122 -6.12 -4.67 1.82
CA GLY A 122 -5.31 -3.67 1.11
C GLY A 122 -6.05 -2.79 0.10
N GLN A 123 -7.38 -2.63 0.23
CA GLN A 123 -8.22 -1.98 -0.78
C GLN A 123 -8.75 -0.60 -0.33
N GLU A 124 -8.07 0.07 0.58
CA GLU A 124 -8.54 1.34 1.15
C GLU A 124 -8.33 2.57 0.25
N LEU A 125 -7.28 2.61 -0.56
CA LEU A 125 -6.96 3.76 -1.43
C LEU A 125 -7.69 3.67 -2.76
N ASP A 126 -8.15 4.81 -3.28
CA ASP A 126 -8.75 4.91 -4.61
C ASP A 126 -7.70 5.39 -5.63
N THR A 127 -7.45 4.62 -6.66
CA THR A 127 -6.49 4.94 -7.72
C THR A 127 -6.84 6.22 -8.50
N ARG A 128 -8.09 6.69 -8.45
CA ARG A 128 -8.58 7.85 -9.20
C ARG A 128 -7.96 9.17 -8.79
N PHE A 129 -7.69 9.37 -7.50
CA PHE A 129 -7.11 10.62 -7.02
C PHE A 129 -5.61 10.76 -7.34
N VAL A 130 -5.00 9.70 -7.82
CA VAL A 130 -3.56 9.62 -8.09
C VAL A 130 -3.22 10.35 -9.39
N ASP A 131 -2.25 11.25 -9.34
CA ASP A 131 -1.58 11.83 -10.50
C ASP A 131 -0.28 11.10 -10.80
N THR A 132 0.57 10.94 -9.79
CA THR A 132 1.81 10.14 -9.87
C THR A 132 2.03 9.36 -8.57
N VAL A 133 2.69 8.22 -8.69
CA VAL A 133 3.22 7.44 -7.58
C VAL A 133 4.71 7.31 -7.74
N ASN A 134 5.46 7.72 -6.73
CA ASN A 134 6.89 7.47 -6.64
C ASN A 134 7.14 6.38 -5.61
N VAL A 135 7.68 5.26 -6.03
CA VAL A 135 8.12 4.19 -5.13
C VAL A 135 9.62 4.32 -4.94
N LEU A 136 10.00 4.68 -3.72
CA LEU A 136 11.39 4.93 -3.33
C LEU A 136 11.91 3.76 -2.54
N THR A 137 13.06 3.23 -2.93
CA THR A 137 13.69 2.07 -2.29
C THR A 137 15.19 2.32 -2.09
N GLY A 138 15.87 1.44 -1.38
CA GLY A 138 17.33 1.56 -1.19
C GLY A 138 17.72 2.31 0.09
N SER A 139 18.85 2.97 0.07
CA SER A 139 19.33 3.79 1.19
C SER A 139 18.70 5.18 1.17
N LEU A 140 17.47 5.25 1.67
CA LEU A 140 16.66 6.47 1.70
C LEU A 140 17.29 7.56 2.58
N PRO A 141 17.14 8.87 2.22
CA PRO A 141 17.55 9.99 3.06
C PRO A 141 16.94 10.00 4.46
N ALA A 142 17.49 10.82 5.38
CA ALA A 142 17.14 10.81 6.80
C ALA A 142 15.69 11.25 7.10
N GLN A 143 15.02 11.92 6.17
CA GLN A 143 13.60 12.29 6.31
C GLN A 143 12.67 11.09 6.37
N TYR A 144 13.02 9.97 5.72
CA TYR A 144 12.20 8.74 5.71
C TYR A 144 12.53 7.85 6.89
N GLY A 145 11.54 7.25 7.52
CA GLY A 145 11.74 6.41 8.71
C GLY A 145 10.56 5.50 9.03
N TYR A 146 10.71 4.73 10.07
CA TYR A 146 9.83 3.76 10.71
C TYR A 146 9.24 2.64 9.82
N ARG A 147 9.11 2.81 8.52
CA ARG A 147 8.86 1.78 7.50
C ARG A 147 9.90 1.97 6.41
N THR A 148 10.67 0.96 6.09
CA THR A 148 11.96 1.14 5.41
C THR A 148 12.24 0.16 4.27
N ALA A 149 11.31 -0.76 3.95
CA ALA A 149 11.39 -1.54 2.73
C ALA A 149 11.21 -0.64 1.49
N GLY A 150 10.32 0.34 1.60
CA GLY A 150 10.12 1.36 0.59
C GLY A 150 9.17 2.45 1.05
N VAL A 151 9.14 3.54 0.30
CA VAL A 151 8.20 4.66 0.45
C VAL A 151 7.34 4.73 -0.79
N VAL A 152 6.04 4.69 -0.62
CA VAL A 152 5.04 4.92 -1.67
C VAL A 152 4.55 6.35 -1.51
N ASP A 153 5.11 7.26 -2.30
CA ASP A 153 4.76 8.68 -2.25
C ASP A 153 3.79 9.03 -3.38
N ILE A 154 2.57 9.35 -2.99
CA ILE A 154 1.44 9.58 -3.89
C ILE A 154 1.24 11.08 -4.05
N HIS A 155 1.37 11.57 -5.27
CA HIS A 155 0.98 12.92 -5.63
C HIS A 155 -0.44 12.90 -6.13
N THR A 156 -1.29 13.75 -5.56
CA THR A 156 -2.70 13.80 -5.89
C THR A 156 -2.96 14.74 -7.06
N ARG A 157 -4.02 14.47 -7.78
CA ARG A 157 -4.57 15.42 -8.74
C ARG A 157 -4.97 16.71 -8.03
N SER A 158 -4.78 17.84 -8.69
CA SER A 158 -5.10 19.18 -8.18
C SER A 158 -6.32 19.75 -8.88
N GLY A 159 -6.85 20.87 -8.35
CA GLY A 159 -7.95 21.62 -8.96
C GLY A 159 -7.60 22.34 -10.28
N ALA A 160 -6.32 22.32 -10.69
CA ALA A 160 -5.83 22.97 -11.90
C ALA A 160 -5.91 22.07 -13.14
N SER A 161 -7.06 21.47 -13.42
CA SER A 161 -7.27 20.61 -14.59
C SER A 161 -7.96 21.33 -15.73
N ALA A 162 -7.61 20.98 -16.99
CA ALA A 162 -8.28 21.48 -18.18
C ALA A 162 -9.72 20.95 -18.33
N ARG A 163 -10.07 19.86 -17.64
CA ARG A 163 -11.41 19.27 -17.57
C ARG A 163 -12.06 19.63 -16.23
N ALA A 164 -13.35 19.98 -16.26
CA ALA A 164 -14.09 20.27 -15.04
C ALA A 164 -14.46 18.99 -14.26
N GLY A 165 -14.54 17.86 -14.95
CA GLY A 165 -14.81 16.57 -14.31
C GLY A 165 -15.17 15.48 -15.29
N ASP A 166 -15.52 14.31 -14.73
CA ASP A 166 -16.07 13.19 -15.50
C ASP A 166 -17.01 12.31 -14.66
N VAL A 167 -17.79 11.52 -15.38
CA VAL A 167 -18.61 10.44 -14.81
C VAL A 167 -18.25 9.17 -15.56
N THR A 168 -17.89 8.13 -14.82
CA THR A 168 -17.49 6.84 -15.38
C THR A 168 -18.42 5.74 -14.91
N LEU A 169 -18.80 4.86 -15.85
CA LEU A 169 -19.43 3.58 -15.59
C LEU A 169 -18.53 2.47 -16.15
N TYR A 170 -18.18 1.49 -15.34
CA TYR A 170 -17.29 0.38 -15.68
C TYR A 170 -17.86 -0.92 -15.15
N GLY A 171 -17.82 -2.00 -15.95
CA GLY A 171 -18.34 -3.29 -15.52
C GLY A 171 -18.02 -4.42 -16.48
N GLY A 172 -18.37 -5.65 -16.11
CA GLY A 172 -18.07 -6.82 -16.93
C GLY A 172 -18.15 -8.14 -16.17
N SER A 173 -17.19 -9.03 -16.41
CA SER A 173 -17.10 -10.34 -15.79
C SER A 173 -17.20 -10.29 -14.27
N PHE A 174 -17.64 -11.41 -13.69
CA PHE A 174 -17.77 -11.59 -12.23
C PHE A 174 -18.71 -10.55 -11.59
N ASP A 175 -19.82 -10.25 -12.25
CA ASP A 175 -20.85 -9.29 -11.78
C ASP A 175 -20.25 -7.93 -11.36
N THR A 176 -19.09 -7.57 -11.95
CA THR A 176 -18.43 -6.31 -11.64
C THR A 176 -19.20 -5.14 -12.21
N LEU A 177 -19.55 -4.18 -11.36
CA LEU A 177 -20.11 -2.90 -11.73
C LEU A 177 -19.52 -1.80 -10.85
N ARG A 178 -18.97 -0.75 -11.43
CA ARG A 178 -18.43 0.40 -10.72
C ARG A 178 -18.90 1.70 -11.37
N ALA A 179 -19.39 2.61 -10.56
CA ALA A 179 -19.71 3.97 -10.96
C ALA A 179 -18.80 4.95 -10.20
N SER A 180 -18.36 6.00 -10.87
CA SER A 180 -17.53 7.02 -10.23
C SER A 180 -17.78 8.40 -10.83
N VAL A 181 -17.48 9.42 -10.04
CA VAL A 181 -17.53 10.83 -10.42
C VAL A 181 -16.25 11.51 -9.95
N GLU A 182 -15.72 12.37 -10.81
CA GLU A 182 -14.63 13.28 -10.47
C GLU A 182 -15.06 14.71 -10.82
N ALA A 183 -14.64 15.67 -9.99
CA ALA A 183 -14.82 17.09 -10.28
C ALA A 183 -13.60 17.88 -9.85
N THR A 184 -13.23 18.85 -10.69
CA THR A 184 -12.14 19.78 -10.41
C THR A 184 -12.64 21.20 -10.64
N GLY A 185 -12.11 22.14 -9.90
CA GLY A 185 -12.46 23.54 -10.08
C GLY A 185 -11.53 24.47 -9.34
N SER A 186 -11.52 25.72 -9.80
CA SER A 186 -10.84 26.82 -9.12
C SER A 186 -11.78 28.01 -9.00
N MET A 187 -11.79 28.63 -7.85
CA MET A 187 -12.54 29.84 -7.56
C MET A 187 -11.62 30.80 -6.81
N ASP A 188 -11.21 31.89 -7.44
CA ASP A 188 -10.21 32.81 -6.94
C ASP A 188 -8.92 32.09 -6.53
N LYS A 189 -8.67 32.00 -5.23
CA LYS A 189 -7.48 31.37 -4.62
C LYS A 189 -7.70 29.92 -4.23
N LEU A 190 -8.94 29.47 -4.19
CA LEU A 190 -9.29 28.11 -3.81
C LEU A 190 -9.30 27.18 -5.03
N GLN A 191 -8.56 26.10 -4.95
CA GLN A 191 -8.58 24.99 -5.90
C GLN A 191 -9.14 23.76 -5.20
N ALA A 192 -9.96 23.01 -5.90
CA ALA A 192 -10.60 21.81 -5.38
C ALA A 192 -10.53 20.65 -6.38
N TYR A 193 -10.22 19.47 -5.88
CA TYR A 193 -10.41 18.19 -6.57
C TYR A 193 -11.20 17.26 -5.66
N VAL A 194 -12.24 16.64 -6.18
CA VAL A 194 -13.04 15.66 -5.46
C VAL A 194 -13.31 14.45 -6.34
N THR A 195 -13.33 13.27 -5.74
CA THR A 195 -13.75 12.03 -6.41
C THR A 195 -14.55 11.15 -5.46
N ALA A 196 -15.50 10.42 -6.01
CA ALA A 196 -16.22 9.37 -5.31
C ALA A 196 -16.47 8.19 -6.24
N SER A 197 -16.39 6.99 -5.71
CA SER A 197 -16.65 5.75 -6.42
C SER A 197 -17.47 4.79 -5.57
N ALA A 198 -18.38 4.06 -6.22
CA ALA A 198 -19.14 2.96 -5.63
C ALA A 198 -19.08 1.77 -6.58
N GLY A 199 -18.88 0.58 -6.04
CA GLY A 199 -18.76 -0.61 -6.88
C GLY A 199 -19.13 -1.88 -6.14
N THR A 200 -19.50 -2.89 -6.94
CA THR A 200 -19.70 -4.28 -6.51
C THR A 200 -18.92 -5.21 -7.44
N SER A 201 -18.52 -6.35 -6.93
CA SER A 201 -17.85 -7.41 -7.69
C SER A 201 -18.13 -8.76 -7.06
N GLY A 202 -18.27 -9.81 -7.87
CA GLY A 202 -18.32 -11.21 -7.42
C GLY A 202 -16.93 -11.81 -7.18
N ILE A 203 -15.85 -11.02 -7.35
CA ILE A 203 -14.50 -11.31 -6.90
C ILE A 203 -14.11 -10.19 -5.93
N GLY A 204 -14.12 -10.50 -4.64
CA GLY A 204 -13.73 -9.56 -3.58
C GLY A 204 -12.28 -9.74 -3.17
N ILE A 205 -11.88 -10.97 -2.99
CA ILE A 205 -10.54 -11.42 -2.64
C ILE A 205 -10.16 -12.65 -3.48
N GLU A 206 -9.04 -13.30 -3.18
CA GLU A 206 -8.57 -14.46 -3.95
C GLU A 206 -9.43 -15.71 -3.70
N ASN A 207 -9.80 -16.40 -4.78
CA ASN A 207 -10.55 -17.66 -4.71
C ASN A 207 -9.68 -18.77 -4.08
N PRO A 208 -10.17 -19.53 -3.09
CA PRO A 208 -9.43 -20.66 -2.53
C PRO A 208 -9.38 -21.89 -3.44
N THR A 209 -10.02 -21.84 -4.60
CA THR A 209 -10.07 -22.93 -5.59
C THR A 209 -9.65 -22.46 -6.97
N ALA A 210 -9.24 -23.41 -7.83
CA ALA A 210 -8.96 -23.16 -9.24
C ALA A 210 -10.23 -22.88 -10.09
N SER A 211 -11.42 -22.85 -9.48
CA SER A 211 -12.67 -22.55 -10.18
C SER A 211 -12.65 -21.13 -10.75
N ARG A 212 -13.29 -20.95 -11.91
CA ARG A 212 -13.49 -19.64 -12.49
C ARG A 212 -14.40 -18.75 -11.61
N ASP A 213 -15.45 -19.35 -11.07
CA ASP A 213 -16.47 -18.64 -10.33
C ASP A 213 -16.33 -19.00 -8.85
N PRO A 214 -15.84 -18.09 -8.02
CA PRO A 214 -15.73 -18.33 -6.58
C PRO A 214 -17.11 -18.39 -5.93
N LEU A 215 -17.20 -19.12 -4.84
CA LEU A 215 -18.40 -19.15 -4.02
C LEU A 215 -18.25 -18.17 -2.85
N HIS A 216 -19.28 -17.35 -2.60
CA HIS A 216 -19.30 -16.42 -1.47
C HIS A 216 -18.11 -15.44 -1.47
N ASP A 217 -17.92 -14.71 -2.60
CA ASP A 217 -16.77 -13.77 -2.78
C ASP A 217 -17.23 -12.39 -3.22
N ARG A 218 -18.45 -12.01 -2.90
CA ARG A 218 -18.95 -10.68 -3.23
C ARG A 218 -18.27 -9.61 -2.40
N SER A 219 -17.92 -8.50 -3.05
CA SER A 219 -17.50 -7.26 -2.41
C SER A 219 -18.40 -6.09 -2.81
N ASP A 220 -18.70 -5.21 -1.85
CA ASP A 220 -19.35 -3.93 -2.07
C ASP A 220 -18.47 -2.82 -1.47
N GLN A 221 -18.08 -1.84 -2.26
CA GLN A 221 -17.11 -0.81 -1.87
C GLN A 221 -17.64 0.59 -2.17
N PHE A 222 -17.36 1.52 -1.26
CA PHE A 222 -17.52 2.96 -1.46
C PHE A 222 -16.25 3.68 -1.03
N LYS A 223 -15.77 4.60 -1.89
CA LYS A 223 -14.58 5.42 -1.61
C LYS A 223 -14.86 6.85 -2.01
N ALA A 224 -14.35 7.81 -1.23
CA ALA A 224 -14.41 9.23 -1.53
C ALA A 224 -13.11 9.91 -1.12
N PHE A 225 -12.69 10.90 -1.90
CA PHE A 225 -11.51 11.70 -1.62
C PHE A 225 -11.74 13.16 -2.03
N GLY A 226 -11.22 14.09 -1.24
CA GLY A 226 -11.23 15.52 -1.53
C GLY A 226 -9.87 16.15 -1.21
N TYR A 227 -9.37 16.98 -2.13
CA TYR A 227 -8.20 17.83 -1.96
C TYR A 227 -8.59 19.28 -2.23
N PHE A 228 -8.34 20.14 -1.26
CA PHE A 228 -8.65 21.57 -1.30
C PHE A 228 -7.36 22.34 -1.01
N SER A 229 -7.02 23.28 -1.87
CA SER A 229 -5.80 24.12 -1.75
C SER A 229 -6.20 25.59 -1.84
N ASP A 230 -5.99 26.33 -0.77
CA ASP A 230 -6.20 27.78 -0.71
C ASP A 230 -4.85 28.51 -0.78
N VAL A 231 -4.62 29.23 -1.89
CA VAL A 231 -3.41 30.04 -2.12
C VAL A 231 -3.57 31.36 -1.37
N ILE A 232 -2.96 31.45 -0.19
CA ILE A 232 -3.02 32.66 0.66
C ILE A 232 -2.34 33.84 -0.06
N ASP A 233 -1.11 33.61 -0.54
CA ASP A 233 -0.31 34.54 -1.31
C ASP A 233 0.69 33.79 -2.22
N SER A 234 1.56 34.52 -2.95
CA SER A 234 2.54 33.89 -3.85
C SER A 234 3.58 33.00 -3.16
N THR A 235 3.65 33.02 -1.85
CA THR A 235 4.64 32.28 -1.06
C THR A 235 4.04 31.25 -0.13
N SER A 236 2.71 31.24 0.04
CA SER A 236 2.06 30.38 1.03
C SER A 236 0.69 29.86 0.61
N ARG A 237 0.37 28.65 1.04
CA ARG A 237 -0.93 28.02 0.87
C ARG A 237 -1.32 27.13 2.05
N LEU A 238 -2.62 26.89 2.17
CA LEU A 238 -3.20 25.93 3.09
C LEU A 238 -3.86 24.82 2.27
N ASN A 239 -3.57 23.57 2.61
CA ASN A 239 -4.12 22.39 1.95
C ASN A 239 -4.92 21.56 2.94
N LEU A 240 -6.07 21.07 2.52
CA LEU A 240 -6.87 20.10 3.25
C LEU A 240 -7.10 18.87 2.36
N MET A 241 -6.73 17.69 2.85
CA MET A 241 -7.09 16.41 2.28
C MET A 241 -8.04 15.69 3.22
N VAL A 242 -9.09 15.09 2.67
CA VAL A 242 -10.03 14.24 3.39
C VAL A 242 -10.34 13.01 2.56
N SER A 243 -10.40 11.85 3.19
CA SER A 243 -10.77 10.60 2.53
C SER A 243 -11.59 9.73 3.44
N GLY A 244 -12.49 8.94 2.85
CA GLY A 244 -13.25 7.92 3.53
C GLY A 244 -13.50 6.73 2.60
N SER A 245 -13.37 5.52 3.14
CA SER A 245 -13.69 4.29 2.45
C SER A 245 -14.42 3.31 3.36
N VAL A 246 -15.40 2.61 2.79
CA VAL A 246 -16.11 1.51 3.44
C VAL A 246 -16.20 0.36 2.45
N SER A 247 -15.72 -0.81 2.87
CA SER A 247 -15.76 -2.04 2.08
C SER A 247 -16.41 -3.15 2.87
N ARG A 248 -17.20 -3.99 2.19
CA ARG A 248 -17.77 -5.22 2.72
C ARG A 248 -17.36 -6.36 1.81
N PHE A 249 -16.87 -7.41 2.39
CA PHE A 249 -16.39 -8.59 1.70
C PHE A 249 -17.07 -9.82 2.26
N GLN A 250 -17.52 -10.70 1.38
CA GLN A 250 -17.71 -12.11 1.69
C GLN A 250 -16.34 -12.78 1.65
N ILE A 251 -16.13 -13.78 2.50
CA ILE A 251 -14.92 -14.60 2.46
C ILE A 251 -15.21 -15.81 1.57
N PRO A 252 -14.42 -16.05 0.52
CA PRO A 252 -14.74 -17.11 -0.43
C PRO A 252 -14.60 -18.50 0.16
N ASN A 253 -15.58 -19.36 -0.15
CA ASN A 253 -15.69 -20.69 0.39
C ASN A 253 -14.84 -21.71 -0.36
N ASN A 254 -14.25 -22.65 0.38
CA ASN A 254 -13.60 -23.85 -0.16
C ASN A 254 -14.58 -25.04 -0.05
N PRO A 255 -15.25 -25.46 -1.14
CA PRO A 255 -16.25 -26.53 -1.09
C PRO A 255 -15.61 -27.91 -0.87
N GLY A 256 -16.39 -28.83 -0.26
CA GLY A 256 -15.97 -30.20 -0.09
C GLY A 256 -15.04 -30.46 1.09
N GLN A 257 -14.91 -29.50 2.02
CA GLN A 257 -14.15 -29.72 3.26
C GLN A 257 -14.82 -30.84 4.11
N ALA A 258 -13.98 -31.68 4.71
CA ALA A 258 -14.45 -32.72 5.63
C ALA A 258 -14.63 -32.14 7.04
N ALA A 259 -15.73 -32.46 7.70
CA ALA A 259 -15.95 -32.10 9.10
C ALA A 259 -14.89 -32.78 9.99
N ALA A 260 -14.21 -31.96 10.80
CA ALA A 260 -13.21 -32.43 11.77
C ALA A 260 -13.78 -32.53 13.20
N PHE A 261 -14.86 -31.81 13.50
CA PHE A 261 -15.46 -31.70 14.83
C PHE A 261 -16.96 -31.93 14.80
N THR A 262 -17.54 -32.16 15.97
CA THR A 262 -18.99 -32.35 16.17
C THR A 262 -19.55 -31.22 17.01
N LEU A 263 -20.54 -30.49 16.49
CA LEU A 263 -21.24 -29.44 17.21
C LEU A 263 -22.64 -29.91 17.66
N ALA A 264 -22.86 -30.05 18.96
CA ALA A 264 -24.16 -30.46 19.53
C ALA A 264 -24.81 -31.69 18.85
N GLY A 265 -23.99 -32.68 18.43
CA GLY A 265 -24.42 -33.85 17.71
C GLY A 265 -24.50 -33.74 16.19
N VAL A 266 -24.23 -32.55 15.64
CA VAL A 266 -24.11 -32.30 14.19
C VAL A 266 -22.64 -32.47 13.77
N SER A 267 -22.37 -33.38 12.84
CA SER A 267 -21.03 -33.67 12.30
C SER A 267 -20.95 -33.52 10.79
N SER A 268 -21.90 -32.80 10.19
CA SER A 268 -21.91 -32.50 8.75
C SER A 268 -22.38 -31.11 8.52
N PHE A 269 -21.66 -30.40 7.66
CA PHE A 269 -22.00 -29.10 7.14
C PHE A 269 -21.45 -29.03 5.71
N ASP A 270 -22.15 -28.37 4.80
CA ASP A 270 -21.64 -28.15 3.44
C ASP A 270 -20.80 -26.89 3.44
N SER A 271 -19.47 -27.00 3.29
CA SER A 271 -18.56 -25.90 3.29
C SER A 271 -18.77 -24.90 2.13
N ALA A 272 -19.52 -25.30 1.11
CA ALA A 272 -19.97 -24.36 0.06
C ALA A 272 -20.97 -23.31 0.57
N ASN A 273 -21.56 -23.49 1.75
CA ASN A 273 -22.56 -22.61 2.35
C ASN A 273 -22.04 -21.86 3.58
N LEU A 274 -20.72 -21.78 3.80
CA LEU A 274 -20.15 -20.93 4.85
C LEU A 274 -20.53 -19.47 4.61
N ASP A 275 -20.87 -18.72 5.67
CA ASP A 275 -21.27 -17.30 5.63
C ASP A 275 -20.32 -16.45 6.49
N GLU A 276 -19.07 -16.40 6.09
CA GLU A 276 -18.06 -15.55 6.71
C GLU A 276 -17.99 -14.18 6.01
N ASN A 277 -17.93 -13.11 6.79
CA ASN A 277 -17.99 -11.75 6.23
C ASN A 277 -16.99 -10.83 6.92
N GLN A 278 -16.44 -9.87 6.16
CA GLN A 278 -15.58 -8.81 6.70
C GLN A 278 -16.05 -7.43 6.27
N ARG A 279 -16.01 -6.49 7.21
CA ARG A 279 -16.19 -5.06 6.93
C ARG A 279 -14.90 -4.31 7.27
N GLU A 280 -14.50 -3.44 6.35
CA GLU A 280 -13.37 -2.52 6.54
C GLU A 280 -13.84 -1.08 6.39
N GLU A 281 -13.22 -0.17 7.16
CA GLU A 281 -13.46 1.26 7.10
C GLU A 281 -12.15 2.01 7.32
N ASN A 282 -11.88 3.01 6.48
CA ASN A 282 -10.69 3.83 6.58
C ASN A 282 -11.05 5.29 6.29
N ASP A 283 -10.82 6.16 7.26
CA ASP A 283 -11.05 7.59 7.16
C ASP A 283 -9.78 8.33 7.55
N TYR A 284 -9.38 9.34 6.79
CA TYR A 284 -8.27 10.21 7.18
C TYR A 284 -8.49 11.66 6.77
N ALA A 285 -7.85 12.54 7.49
CA ALA A 285 -7.79 13.97 7.19
C ALA A 285 -6.37 14.48 7.42
N VAL A 286 -5.89 15.34 6.51
CA VAL A 286 -4.59 16.02 6.60
C VAL A 286 -4.79 17.50 6.33
N LEU A 287 -4.34 18.34 7.23
CA LEU A 287 -4.26 19.79 7.07
C LEU A 287 -2.79 20.20 7.01
N SER A 288 -2.36 20.82 5.91
CA SER A 288 -0.97 21.22 5.69
C SER A 288 -0.87 22.70 5.38
N TYR A 289 0.02 23.41 6.08
CA TYR A 289 0.45 24.76 5.73
C TYR A 289 1.82 24.72 5.08
N GLN A 290 1.94 25.30 3.90
CA GLN A 290 3.20 25.41 3.15
C GLN A 290 3.59 26.88 3.04
N ARG A 291 4.90 27.15 3.20
CA ARG A 291 5.50 28.46 2.97
C ARG A 291 6.87 28.33 2.30
N THR A 292 7.13 29.19 1.31
CA THR A 292 8.41 29.26 0.60
C THR A 292 8.83 30.70 0.42
N VAL A 293 9.97 31.12 0.98
CA VAL A 293 10.51 32.48 0.93
C VAL A 293 12.04 32.42 0.90
N ASP A 294 12.67 33.10 -0.07
CA ASP A 294 14.13 33.37 -0.11
C ASP A 294 15.01 32.13 0.22
N GLY A 295 14.79 31.03 -0.45
CA GLY A 295 15.57 29.79 -0.25
C GLY A 295 15.19 28.98 0.98
N PHE A 296 14.17 29.39 1.72
CA PHE A 296 13.57 28.64 2.82
C PHE A 296 12.19 28.08 2.40
N SER A 297 11.96 26.81 2.61
CA SER A 297 10.66 26.17 2.43
C SER A 297 10.29 25.38 3.68
N ALA A 298 9.02 25.43 4.05
CA ALA A 298 8.47 24.71 5.19
C ALA A 298 7.13 24.10 4.82
N GLN A 299 6.88 22.86 5.27
CA GLN A 299 5.57 22.23 5.30
C GLN A 299 5.28 21.80 6.73
N LEU A 300 4.15 22.26 7.27
CA LEU A 300 3.68 21.91 8.60
C LEU A 300 2.33 21.21 8.44
N SER A 301 2.22 19.98 8.90
CA SER A 301 1.05 19.14 8.67
C SER A 301 0.52 18.57 9.97
N ALA A 302 -0.80 18.61 10.15
CA ALA A 302 -1.52 17.87 11.18
C ALA A 302 -2.42 16.85 10.50
N PHE A 303 -2.51 15.65 11.04
CA PHE A 303 -3.26 14.56 10.43
C PHE A 303 -3.98 13.71 11.48
N ALA A 304 -5.08 13.09 11.04
CA ALA A 304 -5.82 12.10 11.81
C ALA A 304 -6.26 10.97 10.90
N ARG A 305 -6.31 9.75 11.43
CA ARG A 305 -6.83 8.55 10.75
C ARG A 305 -7.65 7.71 11.71
N TYR A 306 -8.73 7.16 11.20
CA TYR A 306 -9.48 6.05 11.81
C TYR A 306 -9.52 4.89 10.84
N SER A 307 -9.34 3.67 11.34
CA SER A 307 -9.55 2.46 10.57
C SER A 307 -10.17 1.37 11.42
N LEU A 308 -10.95 0.51 10.76
CA LEU A 308 -11.71 -0.57 11.36
C LEU A 308 -11.64 -1.81 10.47
N VAL A 309 -11.37 -2.97 11.08
CA VAL A 309 -11.59 -4.29 10.50
C VAL A 309 -12.52 -5.07 11.43
N GLN A 310 -13.62 -5.55 10.87
CA GLN A 310 -14.60 -6.36 11.59
C GLN A 310 -14.88 -7.64 10.81
N PHE A 311 -14.46 -8.78 11.37
CA PHE A 311 -14.70 -10.11 10.83
C PHE A 311 -15.84 -10.78 11.60
N ALA A 312 -16.78 -11.37 10.87
CA ALA A 312 -17.90 -12.16 11.39
C ALA A 312 -17.78 -13.60 10.88
N PRO A 313 -17.55 -14.60 11.76
CA PRO A 313 -17.44 -16.01 11.38
C PRO A 313 -18.79 -16.63 11.06
N ASP A 314 -18.81 -17.72 10.28
CA ASP A 314 -19.88 -18.71 10.33
C ASP A 314 -19.68 -19.63 11.55
N ARG A 315 -20.31 -19.27 12.67
CA ARG A 315 -20.05 -19.96 13.93
C ARG A 315 -20.26 -21.47 13.87
N ALA A 316 -21.23 -21.96 13.10
CA ALA A 316 -21.52 -23.39 13.01
C ALA A 316 -20.54 -24.11 12.10
N GLY A 317 -20.33 -23.57 10.90
CA GLY A 317 -19.41 -24.12 9.93
C GLY A 317 -17.98 -24.14 10.44
N ASP A 318 -17.48 -23.01 10.94
CA ASP A 318 -16.11 -22.88 11.46
C ASP A 318 -15.82 -23.83 12.61
N LEU A 319 -16.78 -24.00 13.53
CA LEU A 319 -16.63 -24.97 14.62
C LEU A 319 -16.60 -26.42 14.11
N ILE A 320 -17.38 -26.76 13.07
CA ILE A 320 -17.41 -28.12 12.51
C ILE A 320 -16.13 -28.41 11.72
N PHE A 321 -15.59 -27.44 10.96
CA PHE A 321 -14.39 -27.64 10.13
C PHE A 321 -13.11 -27.44 10.91
N ASN A 322 -13.03 -26.37 11.70
CA ASN A 322 -11.79 -25.87 12.29
C ASN A 322 -11.74 -26.03 13.82
N GLY A 323 -12.89 -26.32 14.46
CA GLY A 323 -13.00 -26.33 15.92
C GLY A 323 -12.93 -24.97 16.59
N VAL A 324 -12.88 -23.90 15.81
CA VAL A 324 -12.69 -22.52 16.26
C VAL A 324 -13.55 -21.59 15.42
N ALA A 325 -14.31 -20.70 16.05
CA ALA A 325 -15.02 -19.62 15.36
C ALA A 325 -14.72 -18.29 16.05
N GLY A 326 -14.00 -17.41 15.37
CA GLY A 326 -13.47 -16.16 15.95
C GLY A 326 -14.12 -14.90 15.39
N ALA A 327 -15.01 -14.23 16.15
CA ALA A 327 -15.47 -12.89 15.82
C ALA A 327 -14.41 -11.86 16.22
N VAL A 328 -14.00 -10.99 15.28
CA VAL A 328 -12.95 -10.02 15.49
C VAL A 328 -13.44 -8.61 15.20
N HIS A 329 -13.09 -7.67 16.07
CA HIS A 329 -13.27 -6.25 15.85
C HIS A 329 -11.97 -5.54 16.26
N ARG A 330 -11.27 -4.98 15.27
CA ARG A 330 -10.06 -4.19 15.45
C ARG A 330 -10.31 -2.76 15.01
N ASP A 331 -9.92 -1.79 15.85
CA ASP A 331 -10.00 -0.38 15.54
C ASP A 331 -8.68 0.33 15.83
N LEU A 332 -8.22 1.17 14.90
CA LEU A 332 -7.15 2.14 15.10
C LEU A 332 -7.69 3.55 15.00
N ALA A 333 -7.37 4.37 16.00
CA ALA A 333 -7.58 5.82 15.94
C ALA A 333 -6.23 6.50 16.21
N GLY A 334 -5.73 7.21 15.22
CA GLY A 334 -4.41 7.84 15.29
C GLY A 334 -4.44 9.28 14.81
N GLY A 335 -3.44 10.04 15.23
CA GLY A 335 -3.22 11.38 14.74
C GLY A 335 -1.82 11.86 15.09
N GLY A 336 -1.44 12.97 14.49
CA GLY A 336 -0.09 13.47 14.68
C GLY A 336 0.20 14.79 14.00
N PHE A 337 1.45 15.11 14.04
CA PHE A 337 2.02 16.31 13.46
C PHE A 337 3.34 15.97 12.75
N GLU A 338 3.54 16.54 11.57
CA GLU A 338 4.79 16.45 10.79
C GLU A 338 5.23 17.85 10.39
N ALA A 339 6.52 18.12 10.50
CA ALA A 339 7.13 19.36 10.06
C ALA A 339 8.37 19.04 9.24
N ASP A 340 8.44 19.54 8.02
CA ASP A 340 9.58 19.41 7.13
C ASP A 340 10.05 20.78 6.70
N LEU A 341 11.35 21.04 6.86
CA LEU A 341 12.01 22.30 6.60
C LEU A 341 13.16 22.10 5.62
N LYS A 342 13.28 22.99 4.65
CA LYS A 342 14.42 23.10 3.72
C LYS A 342 14.99 24.49 3.80
N TRP A 343 16.31 24.59 3.85
CA TRP A 343 17.02 25.86 3.80
C TRP A 343 18.24 25.76 2.87
N SER A 344 18.23 26.57 1.80
CA SER A 344 19.37 26.74 0.91
C SER A 344 20.42 27.60 1.61
N ALA A 345 21.20 27.00 2.50
CA ALA A 345 22.16 27.68 3.38
C ALA A 345 23.32 28.32 2.60
N ALA A 346 23.71 27.73 1.47
CA ALA A 346 24.73 28.25 0.56
C ALA A 346 24.47 27.70 -0.85
N ALA A 347 25.19 28.18 -1.83
CA ALA A 347 25.09 27.71 -3.22
C ALA A 347 25.37 26.20 -3.36
N THR A 348 26.14 25.62 -2.43
CA THR A 348 26.54 24.21 -2.43
C THR A 348 25.91 23.40 -1.31
N HIS A 349 25.11 24.00 -0.43
CA HIS A 349 24.55 23.34 0.74
C HIS A 349 23.05 23.60 0.86
N THR A 350 22.28 22.53 0.92
CA THR A 350 20.84 22.58 1.23
C THR A 350 20.57 21.73 2.48
N VAL A 351 20.34 22.42 3.60
CA VAL A 351 20.04 21.77 4.88
C VAL A 351 18.55 21.47 4.96
N ARG A 352 18.21 20.27 5.39
CA ARG A 352 16.83 19.85 5.66
C ARG A 352 16.72 19.30 7.08
N GLY A 353 15.60 19.55 7.71
CA GLY A 353 15.32 19.02 9.04
C GLY A 353 13.84 18.89 9.27
N GLY A 354 13.44 17.96 10.09
CA GLY A 354 12.02 17.75 10.37
C GLY A 354 11.75 16.94 11.62
N LEU A 355 10.47 16.92 11.95
CA LEU A 355 9.92 16.25 13.13
C LEU A 355 8.67 15.48 12.73
N LEU A 356 8.50 14.29 13.30
CA LEU A 356 7.29 13.47 13.22
C LEU A 356 6.86 13.10 14.63
N LEU A 357 5.60 13.34 14.95
CA LEU A 357 4.96 12.91 16.18
C LEU A 357 3.65 12.22 15.84
N THR A 358 3.49 10.94 16.18
CA THR A 358 2.24 10.21 16.03
C THR A 358 1.83 9.55 17.33
N GLY A 359 0.53 9.64 17.65
CA GLY A 359 -0.09 8.85 18.70
C GLY A 359 -1.18 7.97 18.08
N THR A 360 -1.15 6.67 18.32
CA THR A 360 -2.11 5.70 17.80
C THR A 360 -2.68 4.86 18.93
N ASN A 361 -4.01 4.78 18.98
CA ASN A 361 -4.75 3.98 19.95
C ASN A 361 -5.35 2.78 19.23
N ALA A 362 -4.78 1.61 19.45
CA ALA A 362 -5.22 0.33 18.86
C ALA A 362 -6.14 -0.40 19.83
N GLY A 363 -7.33 -0.78 19.37
CA GLY A 363 -8.29 -1.58 20.09
C GLY A 363 -8.53 -2.91 19.38
N THR A 364 -8.50 -4.01 20.13
CA THR A 364 -8.90 -5.33 19.63
C THR A 364 -9.91 -5.93 20.59
N ARG A 365 -11.05 -6.37 20.05
CA ARG A 365 -12.08 -7.13 20.75
C ARG A 365 -12.35 -8.39 19.98
N THR A 366 -12.13 -9.55 20.62
CA THR A 366 -12.41 -10.84 20.02
C THR A 366 -13.37 -11.63 20.91
N THR A 367 -14.20 -12.43 20.27
CA THR A 367 -14.94 -13.52 20.93
C THR A 367 -14.66 -14.78 20.14
N THR A 368 -13.84 -15.65 20.70
CA THR A 368 -13.46 -16.90 20.04
C THR A 368 -14.23 -18.05 20.69
N THR A 369 -15.07 -18.71 19.90
CA THR A 369 -15.79 -19.92 20.31
C THR A 369 -14.92 -21.13 20.02
N VAL A 370 -14.73 -22.02 21.00
CA VAL A 370 -13.83 -23.17 20.94
C VAL A 370 -14.45 -24.36 21.60
N PHE A 371 -13.92 -25.56 21.32
CA PHE A 371 -14.21 -26.76 22.09
C PHE A 371 -13.14 -27.04 23.14
N PRO A 372 -13.49 -27.65 24.30
CA PRO A 372 -12.50 -28.22 25.19
C PRO A 372 -11.87 -29.46 24.55
N VAL A 373 -10.57 -29.68 24.80
CA VAL A 373 -9.83 -30.86 24.33
C VAL A 373 -9.47 -31.77 25.49
N ASP A 374 -9.33 -33.06 25.18
CA ASP A 374 -8.83 -34.07 26.13
C ASP A 374 -7.28 -34.05 26.23
N ALA A 375 -6.72 -34.92 27.00
CA ALA A 375 -5.27 -35.04 27.20
C ALA A 375 -4.49 -35.40 25.92
N ASN A 376 -5.16 -35.89 24.89
CA ASN A 376 -4.57 -36.25 23.60
C ASN A 376 -4.80 -35.16 22.52
N GLY A 377 -5.43 -34.01 22.87
CA GLY A 377 -5.78 -32.94 21.96
C GLY A 377 -7.08 -33.20 21.17
N GLY A 378 -7.78 -34.29 21.40
CA GLY A 378 -9.07 -34.58 20.78
C GLY A 378 -10.22 -33.79 21.41
N GLN A 379 -11.30 -33.54 20.65
CA GLN A 379 -12.50 -32.87 21.13
C GLN A 379 -13.11 -33.62 22.33
N ALA A 380 -13.12 -33.01 23.52
CA ALA A 380 -13.65 -33.62 24.74
C ALA A 380 -15.16 -33.45 24.92
N SER A 381 -15.77 -32.45 24.28
CA SER A 381 -17.20 -32.15 24.34
C SER A 381 -17.70 -31.56 23.03
N ALA A 382 -18.91 -31.93 22.64
CA ALA A 382 -19.60 -31.30 21.49
C ALA A 382 -20.25 -29.95 21.83
N THR A 383 -20.13 -29.48 23.07
CA THR A 383 -20.63 -28.16 23.52
C THR A 383 -19.48 -27.18 23.57
N PRO A 384 -19.45 -26.18 22.67
CA PRO A 384 -18.42 -25.16 22.67
C PRO A 384 -18.69 -24.11 23.74
N PHE A 385 -17.68 -23.29 24.02
CA PHE A 385 -17.79 -22.12 24.89
C PHE A 385 -17.03 -20.93 24.33
N ASP A 386 -17.40 -19.71 24.75
CA ASP A 386 -16.84 -18.46 24.27
C ASP A 386 -15.71 -17.97 25.15
N ILE A 387 -14.62 -17.53 24.52
CA ILE A 387 -13.46 -16.88 25.17
C ILE A 387 -13.40 -15.43 24.67
N PRO A 388 -13.81 -14.45 25.50
CA PRO A 388 -13.63 -13.04 25.14
C PRO A 388 -12.21 -12.58 25.43
N ASP A 389 -11.65 -11.79 24.50
CA ASP A 389 -10.40 -11.06 24.71
C ASP A 389 -10.54 -9.61 24.21
N ASN A 390 -10.33 -8.67 25.13
CA ASN A 390 -10.46 -7.24 24.86
C ASN A 390 -9.18 -6.54 25.27
N GLN A 391 -8.51 -5.92 24.31
CA GLN A 391 -7.27 -5.22 24.53
C GLN A 391 -7.34 -3.81 23.94
N ARG A 392 -6.59 -2.88 24.55
CA ARG A 392 -6.41 -1.54 24.02
C ARG A 392 -5.00 -1.05 24.34
N LYS A 393 -4.33 -0.49 23.33
CA LYS A 393 -2.96 -0.01 23.47
C LYS A 393 -2.80 1.35 22.81
N LEU A 394 -2.30 2.31 23.60
CA LEU A 394 -1.82 3.59 23.08
C LEU A 394 -0.32 3.47 22.81
N GLY A 395 0.06 3.72 21.57
CA GLY A 395 1.44 3.80 21.12
C GLY A 395 1.82 5.21 20.70
N TRP A 396 3.09 5.57 20.86
CA TRP A 396 3.65 6.82 20.41
C TRP A 396 4.89 6.57 19.57
N LEU A 397 5.01 7.30 18.46
CA LEU A 397 6.19 7.33 17.62
C LEU A 397 6.68 8.77 17.52
N TYR A 398 7.97 8.97 17.80
CA TYR A 398 8.68 10.23 17.69
C TYR A 398 9.81 10.06 16.68
N GLY A 399 9.91 10.95 15.72
CA GLY A 399 10.99 11.00 14.75
C GLY A 399 11.54 12.43 14.65
N ALA A 400 12.84 12.55 14.54
CA ALA A 400 13.50 13.81 14.21
C ALA A 400 14.66 13.54 13.26
N TYR A 401 14.87 14.40 12.28
CA TYR A 401 16.00 14.28 11.37
C TYR A 401 16.67 15.61 11.07
N LEU A 402 17.95 15.52 10.72
CA LEU A 402 18.74 16.62 10.15
C LEU A 402 19.62 16.02 9.04
N GLN A 403 19.64 16.64 7.88
CA GLN A 403 20.46 16.23 6.73
C GLN A 403 20.92 17.44 5.91
N ASP A 404 22.06 17.27 5.24
CA ASP A 404 22.57 18.23 4.28
C ASP A 404 22.75 17.57 2.91
N GLU A 405 22.35 18.27 1.88
CA GLU A 405 22.66 17.99 0.49
C GLU A 405 23.81 18.89 0.07
N TRP A 406 24.99 18.31 0.00
CA TRP A 406 26.21 18.99 -0.37
C TRP A 406 26.61 18.73 -1.81
N LYS A 407 26.86 19.79 -2.57
CA LYS A 407 27.32 19.75 -3.97
C LYS A 407 28.78 20.26 -4.06
N PRO A 408 29.78 19.40 -3.70
CA PRO A 408 31.18 19.83 -3.64
C PRO A 408 31.81 20.11 -5.01
N ALA A 409 31.29 19.50 -6.06
CA ALA A 409 31.77 19.65 -7.44
C ALA A 409 30.60 19.52 -8.43
N ALA A 410 30.81 19.96 -9.66
CA ALA A 410 29.86 19.74 -10.73
C ALA A 410 29.56 18.26 -10.90
N GLY A 411 28.27 17.91 -10.96
CA GLY A 411 27.81 16.53 -11.12
C GLY A 411 27.91 15.64 -9.86
N LEU A 412 28.48 16.11 -8.75
CA LEU A 412 28.55 15.34 -7.50
C LEU A 412 27.64 15.93 -6.44
N THR A 413 26.71 15.09 -5.95
CA THR A 413 25.84 15.41 -4.81
C THR A 413 26.06 14.36 -3.71
N ILE A 414 26.27 14.82 -2.49
CA ILE A 414 26.41 13.98 -1.29
C ILE A 414 25.30 14.38 -0.32
N ASN A 415 24.38 13.45 -0.05
CA ASN A 415 23.39 13.59 1.00
C ASN A 415 23.91 12.88 2.24
N TYR A 416 24.03 13.56 3.35
CA TYR A 416 24.38 12.94 4.63
C TYR A 416 23.53 13.51 5.75
N GLY A 417 23.18 12.65 6.68
CA GLY A 417 22.31 13.07 7.77
C GLY A 417 22.15 12.01 8.84
N VAL A 418 21.33 12.35 9.80
CA VAL A 418 21.01 11.50 10.93
C VAL A 418 19.53 11.62 11.26
N ARG A 419 18.92 10.49 11.62
CA ARG A 419 17.56 10.42 12.13
C ARG A 419 17.58 9.79 13.53
N ALA A 420 16.79 10.35 14.43
CA ALA A 420 16.53 9.80 15.75
C ALA A 420 15.05 9.37 15.81
N ASP A 421 14.82 8.11 16.13
CA ASP A 421 13.48 7.55 16.31
C ASP A 421 13.32 6.99 17.72
N LEU A 422 12.12 7.15 18.30
CA LEU A 422 11.71 6.57 19.56
C LEU A 422 10.28 6.06 19.44
N SER A 423 10.08 4.77 19.64
CA SER A 423 8.76 4.13 19.73
C SER A 423 8.46 3.75 21.18
N ARG A 424 7.26 4.10 21.65
CA ARG A 424 6.73 3.73 22.96
C ARG A 424 5.39 3.04 22.79
N ALA A 425 5.39 1.73 22.88
CA ALA A 425 4.20 0.91 22.72
C ALA A 425 4.25 -0.27 23.72
N TYR A 426 4.21 -1.52 23.25
CA TYR A 426 4.43 -2.71 24.08
C TYR A 426 5.87 -2.76 24.62
N VAL A 427 6.82 -2.32 23.81
CA VAL A 427 8.20 -2.08 24.19
C VAL A 427 8.54 -0.60 23.98
N THR A 428 9.55 -0.09 24.70
CA THR A 428 10.09 1.25 24.47
C THR A 428 11.49 1.08 23.90
N GLU A 429 11.64 1.46 22.63
CA GLU A 429 12.87 1.31 21.88
C GLU A 429 13.14 2.53 21.01
N GLY A 430 14.40 2.84 20.79
CA GLY A 430 14.81 3.93 19.92
C GLY A 430 16.15 3.66 19.26
N GLN A 431 16.46 4.47 18.26
CA GLN A 431 17.72 4.38 17.54
C GLN A 431 18.14 5.73 16.96
N LEU A 432 19.45 5.94 16.92
CA LEU A 432 20.08 6.96 16.08
C LEU A 432 20.56 6.31 14.78
N SER A 433 20.12 6.85 13.65
CA SER A 433 20.23 6.24 12.32
C SER A 433 21.00 7.17 11.38
N PRO A 434 22.35 7.04 11.27
CA PRO A 434 23.13 7.77 10.28
C PRO A 434 22.83 7.25 8.87
N ARG A 435 22.93 8.17 7.89
CA ARG A 435 22.71 7.89 6.45
C ARG A 435 23.65 8.71 5.60
N VAL A 436 24.09 8.13 4.50
CA VAL A 436 24.93 8.78 3.51
C VAL A 436 24.58 8.23 2.14
N ASN A 437 24.31 9.12 1.20
CA ASN A 437 24.06 8.79 -0.21
C ASN A 437 24.93 9.67 -1.10
N LEU A 438 25.40 9.11 -2.17
CA LEU A 438 26.22 9.76 -3.17
C LEU A 438 25.55 9.61 -4.53
N VAL A 439 25.37 10.72 -5.23
CA VAL A 439 24.90 10.76 -6.63
C VAL A 439 25.99 11.42 -7.46
N TYR A 440 26.40 10.75 -8.51
CA TYR A 440 27.42 11.28 -9.41
C TYR A 440 26.96 11.21 -10.88
N GLN A 441 26.89 12.38 -11.51
CA GLN A 441 26.63 12.50 -12.94
C GLN A 441 27.94 12.26 -13.69
N LEU A 442 28.14 11.03 -14.17
CA LEU A 442 29.36 10.60 -14.83
C LEU A 442 29.51 11.23 -16.23
N THR A 443 28.39 11.31 -16.97
CA THR A 443 28.24 12.00 -18.26
C THR A 443 26.86 12.65 -18.32
N ASP A 444 26.56 13.45 -19.33
CA ASP A 444 25.23 14.04 -19.51
C ASP A 444 24.10 12.99 -19.61
N SER A 445 24.43 11.75 -19.99
CA SER A 445 23.48 10.63 -20.16
C SER A 445 23.64 9.52 -19.13
N THR A 446 24.62 9.61 -18.21
CA THR A 446 24.90 8.54 -17.25
C THR A 446 25.04 9.09 -15.85
N SER A 447 24.20 8.59 -14.94
CA SER A 447 24.30 8.85 -13.50
C SER A 447 24.53 7.56 -12.73
N MET A 448 25.21 7.66 -11.62
CA MET A 448 25.39 6.58 -10.66
C MET A 448 25.10 7.05 -9.25
N HIS A 449 24.65 6.12 -8.44
CA HIS A 449 24.48 6.37 -7.01
C HIS A 449 25.05 5.23 -6.18
N ALA A 450 25.37 5.54 -4.93
CA ALA A 450 25.68 4.55 -3.91
C ALA A 450 25.27 5.11 -2.54
N GLY A 451 24.82 4.23 -1.66
CA GLY A 451 24.31 4.69 -0.38
C GLY A 451 24.47 3.68 0.75
N TYR A 452 24.41 4.24 1.96
CA TYR A 452 24.29 3.52 3.20
C TYR A 452 23.24 4.16 4.10
N ALA A 453 22.35 3.32 4.64
CA ALA A 453 21.39 3.75 5.63
C ALA A 453 21.35 2.76 6.82
N ARG A 454 21.24 3.32 8.02
CA ARG A 454 20.82 2.55 9.18
C ARG A 454 19.33 2.74 9.38
N TYR A 455 18.59 1.63 9.59
CA TYR A 455 17.13 1.64 9.67
C TYR A 455 16.63 1.16 11.02
N PHE A 456 15.47 1.71 11.41
CA PHE A 456 14.73 1.36 12.60
C PHE A 456 13.24 1.22 12.24
N THR A 457 12.69 0.00 12.44
CA THR A 457 11.30 -0.31 12.12
C THR A 457 10.63 -0.83 13.39
N PRO A 458 9.74 -0.07 14.04
CA PRO A 458 8.98 -0.54 15.18
C PRO A 458 7.93 -1.57 14.76
N PRO A 459 7.57 -2.54 15.63
CA PRO A 459 6.46 -3.44 15.33
C PRO A 459 5.14 -2.68 15.27
N PRO A 460 4.14 -3.17 14.52
CA PRO A 460 2.79 -2.63 14.54
C PRO A 460 2.15 -2.78 15.93
N LEU A 461 1.01 -2.12 16.15
CA LEU A 461 0.33 -2.14 17.46
C LEU A 461 -0.65 -3.31 17.63
N GLU A 462 -0.94 -4.05 16.58
CA GLU A 462 -1.87 -5.19 16.55
C GLU A 462 -1.16 -6.50 16.96
N LEU A 463 -0.69 -6.56 18.20
CA LEU A 463 0.03 -7.73 18.70
C LEU A 463 -0.89 -8.67 19.49
N VAL A 464 -0.73 -9.97 19.27
CA VAL A 464 -1.27 -11.01 20.18
C VAL A 464 -0.35 -11.12 21.40
N GLN A 465 -0.92 -11.01 22.60
CA GLN A 465 -0.15 -11.06 23.83
C GLN A 465 -0.19 -12.45 24.46
N THR A 466 0.84 -12.80 25.24
CA THR A 466 0.90 -14.07 26.00
C THR A 466 -0.35 -14.28 26.88
N SER A 467 -0.84 -13.22 27.52
CA SER A 467 -2.07 -13.30 28.34
C SER A 467 -3.33 -13.66 27.55
N SER A 468 -3.33 -13.44 26.24
CA SER A 468 -4.40 -13.90 25.35
C SER A 468 -4.26 -15.39 25.03
N LEU A 469 -3.03 -15.88 24.81
CA LEU A 469 -2.74 -17.28 24.50
C LEU A 469 -3.09 -18.21 25.67
N ASP A 470 -2.80 -17.79 26.89
CA ASP A 470 -3.08 -18.55 28.12
C ASP A 470 -4.58 -18.92 28.26
N LYS A 471 -5.48 -18.07 27.69
CA LYS A 471 -6.92 -18.31 27.72
C LYS A 471 -7.34 -19.51 26.88
N PHE A 472 -6.55 -19.88 25.86
CA PHE A 472 -6.83 -20.99 24.96
C PHE A 472 -6.27 -22.34 25.41
N THR A 473 -5.59 -22.40 26.55
CA THR A 473 -5.06 -23.65 27.11
C THR A 473 -6.18 -24.68 27.31
N GLY A 474 -5.99 -25.89 26.77
CA GLY A 474 -6.98 -26.96 26.84
C GLY A 474 -8.17 -26.78 25.90
N THR A 475 -8.02 -26.03 24.83
CA THR A 475 -9.04 -25.81 23.80
C THR A 475 -8.52 -26.15 22.41
N THR A 476 -9.44 -26.24 21.44
CA THR A 476 -9.12 -26.46 20.01
C THR A 476 -8.32 -25.33 19.38
N ASN A 477 -8.20 -24.16 20.02
CA ASN A 477 -7.34 -23.04 19.57
C ASN A 477 -6.06 -22.88 20.41
N ALA A 478 -5.68 -23.90 21.17
CA ALA A 478 -4.43 -23.87 21.92
C ALA A 478 -3.22 -23.96 20.96
N PRO A 479 -2.25 -23.03 21.00
CA PRO A 479 -1.05 -23.16 20.19
C PRO A 479 -0.18 -24.33 20.69
N GLU A 480 0.55 -24.98 19.80
CA GLU A 480 1.47 -26.07 20.17
C GLU A 480 2.60 -25.55 21.08
N VAL A 481 3.05 -24.34 20.86
CA VAL A 481 4.06 -23.66 21.68
C VAL A 481 3.39 -22.48 22.38
N ALA A 482 3.14 -22.58 23.67
CA ALA A 482 2.50 -21.52 24.47
C ALA A 482 3.48 -20.41 24.92
N ALA A 483 4.46 -20.06 24.08
CA ALA A 483 5.42 -19.01 24.33
C ALA A 483 5.17 -17.82 23.39
N SER A 484 5.22 -16.61 23.92
CA SER A 484 5.15 -15.37 23.15
C SER A 484 6.11 -14.33 23.75
N SER A 485 7.35 -14.37 23.30
CA SER A 485 8.33 -13.33 23.65
C SER A 485 7.92 -11.99 23.01
N PRO A 486 8.20 -10.83 23.65
CA PRO A 486 7.82 -9.53 23.11
C PRO A 486 8.44 -9.25 21.74
N VAL A 487 7.62 -8.84 20.80
CA VAL A 487 8.08 -8.41 19.48
C VAL A 487 8.90 -7.13 19.59
N ARG A 488 10.06 -7.12 18.97
CA ARG A 488 11.07 -6.05 19.03
C ARG A 488 11.13 -5.28 17.74
N SER A 489 11.62 -4.04 17.82
CA SER A 489 11.91 -3.24 16.64
C SER A 489 13.04 -3.85 15.83
N GLU A 490 12.84 -3.93 14.53
CA GLU A 490 13.87 -4.30 13.59
C GLU A 490 14.93 -3.20 13.49
N ARG A 491 16.20 -3.60 13.37
CA ARG A 491 17.34 -2.72 13.10
C ARG A 491 18.14 -3.26 11.94
N ALA A 492 18.32 -2.44 10.91
CA ALA A 492 19.02 -2.90 9.72
C ALA A 492 20.15 -1.96 9.30
N HIS A 493 21.15 -2.54 8.64
CA HIS A 493 22.14 -1.86 7.81
C HIS A 493 21.78 -2.14 6.37
N TYR A 494 21.63 -1.09 5.59
CA TYR A 494 21.24 -1.13 4.20
C TYR A 494 22.31 -0.49 3.33
N PHE A 495 22.65 -1.14 2.23
CA PHE A 495 23.61 -0.69 1.23
C PHE A 495 22.97 -0.85 -0.14
N ASP A 496 23.13 0.14 -1.01
CA ASP A 496 22.72 0.05 -2.40
C ASP A 496 23.74 0.76 -3.32
N ALA A 497 23.72 0.38 -4.59
CA ALA A 497 24.41 1.08 -5.64
C ALA A 497 23.68 0.85 -6.96
N GLY A 498 23.61 1.90 -7.78
CA GLY A 498 22.92 1.83 -9.06
C GLY A 498 23.56 2.69 -10.13
N LEU A 499 23.21 2.37 -11.37
CA LEU A 499 23.62 3.05 -12.58
C LEU A 499 22.41 3.29 -13.46
N SER A 500 22.15 4.54 -13.84
CA SER A 500 21.16 4.90 -14.83
C SER A 500 21.82 5.46 -16.08
N HIS A 501 21.41 4.95 -17.26
CA HIS A 501 21.93 5.41 -18.54
C HIS A 501 20.82 5.68 -19.55
N GLN A 502 20.86 6.87 -20.13
CA GLN A 502 20.01 7.26 -21.25
C GLN A 502 20.72 6.95 -22.57
N PHE A 503 20.35 5.80 -23.19
CA PHE A 503 20.92 5.35 -24.46
C PHE A 503 20.55 6.24 -25.64
N THR A 504 19.31 6.75 -25.60
CA THR A 504 18.78 7.71 -26.57
C THR A 504 17.83 8.66 -25.86
N SER A 505 17.35 9.70 -26.50
CA SER A 505 16.28 10.55 -25.94
C SER A 505 14.96 9.79 -25.64
N ALA A 506 14.85 8.57 -26.15
CA ALA A 506 13.66 7.72 -26.01
C ALA A 506 13.85 6.53 -25.07
N LEU A 507 15.07 6.07 -24.83
CA LEU A 507 15.39 4.84 -24.09
C LEU A 507 16.29 5.13 -22.90
N THR A 508 15.81 4.80 -21.71
CA THR A 508 16.57 4.82 -20.45
C THR A 508 16.57 3.45 -19.82
N ALA A 509 17.69 3.03 -19.25
CA ALA A 509 17.76 1.84 -18.40
C ALA A 509 18.50 2.15 -17.10
N THR A 510 18.03 1.53 -16.02
CA THR A 510 18.60 1.64 -14.67
C THR A 510 18.86 0.24 -14.12
N LEU A 511 20.04 0.04 -13.56
CA LEU A 511 20.45 -1.19 -12.88
C LEU A 511 20.79 -0.84 -11.43
N ASP A 512 20.18 -1.54 -10.49
CA ASP A 512 20.39 -1.37 -9.06
C ASP A 512 20.77 -2.68 -8.40
N ALA A 513 21.61 -2.63 -7.38
CA ALA A 513 21.97 -3.74 -6.53
C ALA A 513 21.89 -3.32 -5.06
N TYR A 514 21.31 -4.16 -4.21
CA TYR A 514 21.08 -3.84 -2.80
C TYR A 514 21.42 -5.01 -1.89
N TYR A 515 21.78 -4.66 -0.64
CA TYR A 515 22.02 -5.61 0.43
C TYR A 515 21.56 -5.03 1.77
N LYS A 516 20.67 -5.74 2.45
CA LYS A 516 20.18 -5.43 3.80
C LYS A 516 20.58 -6.54 4.75
N ARG A 517 21.07 -6.16 5.94
CA ARG A 517 21.29 -7.05 7.06
C ARG A 517 20.51 -6.54 8.25
N ALA A 518 19.55 -7.33 8.72
CA ALA A 518 18.68 -7.00 9.83
C ALA A 518 18.98 -7.82 11.09
N THR A 519 18.66 -7.23 12.22
CA THR A 519 18.52 -7.88 13.52
C THR A 519 17.11 -7.65 14.02
N ASN A 520 16.48 -8.65 14.64
CA ASN A 520 15.06 -8.70 14.96
C ASN A 520 14.21 -8.40 13.72
N GLN A 521 14.53 -9.05 12.59
CA GLN A 521 13.76 -8.84 11.36
C GLN A 521 12.29 -9.17 11.62
N LEU A 522 11.43 -8.21 11.27
CA LEU A 522 9.99 -8.35 11.41
C LEU A 522 9.43 -9.18 10.25
N ASP A 523 8.48 -10.04 10.58
CA ASP A 523 7.63 -10.75 9.67
C ASP A 523 6.28 -11.01 10.34
N GLU A 524 5.28 -11.50 9.63
CA GLU A 524 3.94 -11.74 10.17
C GLU A 524 3.46 -13.15 9.82
N GLY A 525 2.65 -13.70 10.70
CA GLY A 525 1.93 -14.94 10.47
C GLY A 525 0.48 -14.82 10.94
N GLN A 526 -0.31 -15.82 10.66
CA GLN A 526 -1.71 -15.88 11.04
C GLN A 526 -1.89 -16.70 12.33
N PHE A 527 -2.74 -16.23 13.24
CA PHE A 527 -3.12 -16.95 14.45
C PHE A 527 -4.62 -17.21 14.49
N GLY A 528 -4.99 -18.50 14.60
CA GLY A 528 -6.38 -18.97 14.62
C GLY A 528 -7.03 -18.89 13.24
N GLN A 529 -8.36 -19.09 13.20
CA GLN A 529 -9.14 -19.11 11.96
C GLN A 529 -9.56 -17.71 11.49
N ALA A 530 -9.68 -16.74 12.40
CA ALA A 530 -9.90 -15.37 12.01
C ALA A 530 -8.63 -14.83 11.35
N LEU A 531 -8.79 -13.91 10.40
CA LEU A 531 -7.69 -13.21 9.72
C LEU A 531 -6.97 -12.26 10.71
N ILE A 532 -6.35 -12.86 11.72
CA ILE A 532 -5.57 -12.17 12.75
C ILE A 532 -4.10 -12.36 12.40
N PHE A 533 -3.54 -11.37 11.70
CA PHE A 533 -2.11 -11.30 11.49
C PHE A 533 -1.43 -10.82 12.78
N SER A 534 -0.31 -11.44 13.10
CA SER A 534 0.49 -11.11 14.26
C SER A 534 1.97 -11.13 13.90
N PRO A 535 2.71 -10.04 14.16
CA PRO A 535 4.13 -10.01 13.86
C PRO A 535 4.95 -10.88 14.80
N PHE A 536 6.06 -11.34 14.26
CA PHE A 536 7.12 -12.03 15.00
C PHE A 536 8.50 -11.55 14.55
N ASN A 537 9.57 -11.98 15.21
CA ASN A 537 10.93 -11.62 14.81
C ASN A 537 11.77 -12.86 14.51
N TYR A 538 12.48 -12.82 13.39
CA TYR A 538 13.73 -13.55 13.23
C TYR A 538 14.87 -12.79 13.94
N ARG A 539 15.75 -13.48 14.66
CA ARG A 539 16.95 -12.87 15.27
C ARG A 539 17.83 -12.18 14.23
N ARG A 540 17.95 -12.75 13.04
CA ARG A 540 18.75 -12.25 11.93
C ARG A 540 17.98 -12.38 10.64
N GLY A 541 18.11 -11.36 9.78
CA GLY A 541 17.59 -11.38 8.44
C GLY A 541 18.56 -10.82 7.42
N ARG A 542 18.37 -11.23 6.18
CA ARG A 542 19.10 -10.73 5.01
C ARG A 542 18.15 -10.58 3.84
N VAL A 543 18.22 -9.43 3.18
CA VAL A 543 17.49 -9.15 1.94
C VAL A 543 18.51 -8.60 0.95
N TYR A 544 18.60 -9.18 -0.25
CA TYR A 544 19.53 -8.71 -1.27
C TYR A 544 19.02 -9.05 -2.67
N GLY A 545 19.47 -8.27 -3.63
CA GLY A 545 19.04 -8.49 -5.01
C GLY A 545 19.64 -7.52 -6.01
N VAL A 546 19.19 -7.69 -7.25
CA VAL A 546 19.52 -6.84 -8.40
C VAL A 546 18.24 -6.54 -9.16
N GLU A 547 18.04 -5.29 -9.54
CA GLU A 547 16.86 -4.82 -10.27
C GLU A 547 17.30 -4.12 -11.56
N LEU A 548 16.63 -4.44 -12.66
CA LEU A 548 16.79 -3.79 -13.96
C LEU A 548 15.47 -3.15 -14.36
N THR A 549 15.49 -1.87 -14.68
CA THR A 549 14.34 -1.12 -15.19
C THR A 549 14.69 -0.52 -16.54
N THR A 550 13.77 -0.62 -17.50
CA THR A 550 13.90 0.04 -18.80
C THR A 550 12.62 0.78 -19.15
N ASN A 551 12.75 1.99 -19.68
CA ASN A 551 11.64 2.81 -20.15
C ASN A 551 11.94 3.30 -21.57
N TYR A 552 10.93 3.18 -22.45
CA TYR A 552 11.00 3.65 -23.83
C TYR A 552 9.76 4.46 -24.18
N THR A 553 9.95 5.68 -24.69
CA THR A 553 8.84 6.52 -25.15
C THR A 553 9.24 7.26 -26.43
N ARG A 554 8.51 7.00 -27.53
CA ARG A 554 8.73 7.68 -28.82
C ARG A 554 7.50 7.61 -29.72
N ASN A 555 7.11 8.73 -30.33
CA ASN A 555 6.10 8.82 -31.38
C ASN A 555 4.75 8.13 -31.03
N GLY A 556 4.27 8.34 -29.79
CA GLY A 556 3.01 7.74 -29.34
C GLY A 556 3.11 6.29 -28.87
N PHE A 557 4.30 5.66 -28.97
CA PHE A 557 4.60 4.37 -28.37
C PHE A 557 5.33 4.56 -27.04
N SER A 558 4.83 3.93 -25.97
CA SER A 558 5.46 3.84 -24.65
C SER A 558 5.57 2.37 -24.25
N ALA A 559 6.70 1.99 -23.68
CA ALA A 559 6.91 0.65 -23.14
C ALA A 559 7.84 0.71 -21.92
N TYR A 560 7.67 -0.23 -21.01
CA TYR A 560 8.58 -0.47 -19.90
C TYR A 560 8.85 -1.97 -19.76
N ALA A 561 9.98 -2.31 -19.14
CA ALA A 561 10.27 -3.66 -18.69
C ALA A 561 11.10 -3.58 -17.41
N ASN A 562 10.67 -4.32 -16.40
CA ASN A 562 11.28 -4.42 -15.09
C ASN A 562 11.59 -5.87 -14.78
N LEU A 563 12.75 -6.14 -14.19
CA LEU A 563 13.18 -7.45 -13.74
C LEU A 563 13.84 -7.29 -12.36
N ALA A 564 13.43 -8.08 -11.39
CA ALA A 564 14.09 -8.18 -10.10
C ALA A 564 14.51 -9.62 -9.83
N LEU A 565 15.73 -9.78 -9.39
CA LEU A 565 16.28 -11.00 -8.83
C LEU A 565 16.56 -10.73 -7.36
N SER A 566 15.77 -11.32 -6.46
CA SER A 566 15.82 -11.00 -5.03
C SER A 566 15.83 -12.25 -4.17
N ARG A 567 16.35 -12.10 -2.96
CA ARG A 567 16.27 -13.12 -1.92
C ARG A 567 16.12 -12.48 -0.55
N ALA A 568 15.11 -12.96 0.20
CA ALA A 568 14.84 -12.57 1.58
C ALA A 568 14.89 -13.81 2.47
N THR A 569 15.68 -13.77 3.55
CA THR A 569 15.87 -14.90 4.45
C THR A 569 15.86 -14.47 5.91
N GLY A 570 15.30 -15.34 6.78
CA GLY A 570 15.30 -15.19 8.22
C GLY A 570 15.96 -16.38 8.92
N ARG A 571 16.36 -16.19 10.17
CA ARG A 571 16.94 -17.25 11.01
C ARG A 571 16.65 -17.01 12.48
N GLU A 572 16.28 -18.07 13.19
CA GLU A 572 16.04 -18.13 14.63
C GLU A 572 14.87 -17.21 15.05
N ILE A 573 13.72 -17.82 15.30
CA ILE A 573 12.56 -17.13 15.87
C ILE A 573 12.85 -16.72 17.31
N VAL A 574 12.57 -15.45 17.65
CA VAL A 574 12.86 -14.88 18.99
C VAL A 574 11.67 -14.13 19.60
N SER A 575 10.54 -14.13 18.92
CA SER A 575 9.27 -13.59 19.41
C SER A 575 8.11 -14.17 18.61
N GLY A 576 6.92 -14.19 19.18
CA GLY A 576 5.75 -14.74 18.50
C GLY A 576 5.85 -16.24 18.23
N GLU A 577 6.57 -16.97 19.09
CA GLU A 577 6.90 -18.41 18.97
C GLU A 577 5.66 -19.29 18.85
N PHE A 578 4.52 -18.83 19.36
CA PHE A 578 3.24 -19.53 19.33
C PHE A 578 2.68 -19.78 17.91
N GLN A 579 3.25 -19.12 16.91
CA GLN A 579 2.86 -19.27 15.51
C GLN A 579 3.52 -20.48 14.82
N PHE A 580 4.43 -21.17 15.51
CA PHE A 580 5.29 -22.21 14.96
C PHE A 580 5.13 -23.52 15.71
N GLY A 581 5.27 -24.63 15.00
CA GLY A 581 5.46 -25.95 15.59
C GLY A 581 6.86 -26.10 16.23
N PRO A 582 7.03 -27.02 17.21
CA PRO A 582 8.31 -27.28 17.85
C PRO A 582 9.42 -27.69 16.89
N ASP A 583 9.13 -28.46 15.86
CA ASP A 583 10.05 -28.93 14.84
C ASP A 583 10.47 -27.78 13.89
N GLU A 584 9.58 -26.88 13.57
CA GLU A 584 9.87 -25.65 12.82
C GLU A 584 10.84 -24.75 13.58
N LEU A 585 10.58 -24.50 14.87
CA LEU A 585 11.47 -23.71 15.72
C LEU A 585 12.88 -24.31 15.80
N VAL A 586 12.99 -25.64 15.93
CA VAL A 586 14.29 -26.34 15.96
C VAL A 586 15.03 -26.19 14.62
N TYR A 587 14.32 -26.32 13.50
CA TYR A 587 14.92 -26.17 12.18
C TYR A 587 15.40 -24.73 11.93
N ILE A 588 14.51 -23.74 12.14
CA ILE A 588 14.79 -22.32 11.91
C ILE A 588 15.92 -21.80 12.83
N ALA A 589 16.10 -22.39 14.02
CA ALA A 589 17.19 -22.02 14.92
C ALA A 589 18.58 -22.22 14.30
N THR A 590 18.72 -23.18 13.38
CA THR A 590 20.01 -23.60 12.82
C THR A 590 20.18 -23.35 11.31
N HIS A 591 19.07 -23.06 10.59
CA HIS A 591 19.05 -22.83 9.14
C HIS A 591 18.58 -21.43 8.81
N ASP A 592 19.10 -20.83 7.73
CA ASP A 592 18.51 -19.68 7.09
C ASP A 592 17.31 -20.20 6.27
N VAL A 593 16.12 -19.68 6.51
CA VAL A 593 14.90 -20.02 5.78
C VAL A 593 14.46 -18.84 4.92
N SER A 594 13.84 -19.09 3.78
CA SER A 594 13.24 -18.03 2.97
C SER A 594 12.02 -17.44 3.72
N LEU A 595 11.85 -16.12 3.64
CA LEU A 595 10.60 -15.51 4.06
C LEU A 595 9.47 -16.00 3.15
N ASP A 596 8.25 -16.02 3.63
CA ASP A 596 7.09 -16.55 2.87
C ASP A 596 6.82 -15.79 1.58
N HIS A 597 7.12 -14.49 1.55
CA HIS A 597 6.98 -13.60 0.40
C HIS A 597 8.25 -13.51 -0.49
N ASP A 598 9.24 -14.36 -0.27
CA ASP A 598 10.46 -14.41 -1.08
C ASP A 598 10.16 -15.00 -2.46
N GLN A 599 9.88 -14.13 -3.42
CA GLN A 599 9.77 -14.47 -4.84
C GLN A 599 11.11 -14.18 -5.52
N THR A 600 11.84 -15.24 -5.88
CA THR A 600 13.24 -15.13 -6.37
C THR A 600 13.37 -14.30 -7.65
N VAL A 601 12.39 -14.44 -8.56
CA VAL A 601 12.32 -13.66 -9.80
C VAL A 601 10.96 -13.04 -9.90
N SER A 602 10.91 -11.72 -10.05
CA SER A 602 9.70 -10.99 -10.44
C SER A 602 10.01 -10.11 -11.64
N ALA A 603 9.07 -10.03 -12.58
CA ALA A 603 9.19 -9.16 -13.72
C ALA A 603 7.84 -8.57 -14.10
N SER A 604 7.87 -7.37 -14.66
CA SER A 604 6.72 -6.73 -15.25
C SER A 604 7.11 -6.08 -16.57
N THR A 605 6.26 -6.19 -17.57
CA THR A 605 6.47 -5.48 -18.84
C THR A 605 5.13 -5.00 -19.35
N GLY A 606 5.14 -3.84 -19.98
CA GLY A 606 3.95 -3.30 -20.58
C GLY A 606 4.26 -2.31 -21.67
N GLY A 607 3.27 -2.04 -22.48
CA GLY A 607 3.39 -1.05 -23.53
C GLY A 607 2.05 -0.56 -24.01
N SER A 608 2.06 0.65 -24.56
CA SER A 608 0.90 1.29 -25.15
C SER A 608 1.26 1.97 -26.47
N TYR A 609 0.29 2.01 -27.37
CA TYR A 609 0.42 2.74 -28.62
C TYR A 609 -0.79 3.63 -28.85
N ARG A 610 -0.52 4.92 -29.04
CA ARG A 610 -1.54 5.94 -29.34
C ARG A 610 -1.60 6.21 -30.85
N TRP A 611 -2.79 6.03 -31.42
CA TRP A 611 -3.08 6.36 -32.80
C TRP A 611 -4.37 7.19 -32.88
N GLY A 612 -4.24 8.49 -33.17
CA GLY A 612 -5.36 9.42 -33.13
C GLY A 612 -6.04 9.46 -31.75
N GLY A 613 -7.34 9.18 -31.73
CA GLY A 613 -8.12 9.07 -30.49
C GLY A 613 -8.06 7.69 -29.80
N THR A 614 -7.39 6.72 -30.39
CA THR A 614 -7.31 5.34 -29.87
C THR A 614 -5.97 5.11 -29.18
N VAL A 615 -6.01 4.42 -28.03
CA VAL A 615 -4.84 3.85 -27.36
C VAL A 615 -5.09 2.37 -27.19
N VAL A 616 -4.12 1.54 -27.60
CA VAL A 616 -4.09 0.10 -27.31
C VAL A 616 -2.95 -0.16 -26.33
N TYR A 617 -3.10 -1.11 -25.42
CA TYR A 617 -2.12 -1.42 -24.40
C TYR A 617 -2.14 -2.90 -24.03
N ALA A 618 -1.01 -3.35 -23.53
CA ALA A 618 -0.85 -4.67 -22.96
C ALA A 618 0.15 -4.61 -21.79
N ASP A 619 -0.08 -5.44 -20.79
CA ASP A 619 0.84 -5.64 -19.67
C ASP A 619 0.90 -7.11 -19.28
N LEU A 620 2.08 -7.53 -18.81
CA LEU A 620 2.36 -8.88 -18.35
C LEU A 620 3.12 -8.77 -17.03
N LEU A 621 2.66 -9.54 -16.05
CA LEU A 621 3.36 -9.79 -14.80
C LEU A 621 3.97 -11.19 -14.86
N TYR A 622 5.13 -11.39 -14.23
CA TYR A 622 5.77 -12.69 -14.05
C TYR A 622 6.23 -12.82 -12.61
N GLY A 623 5.86 -13.92 -11.98
CA GLY A 623 6.30 -14.35 -10.67
C GLY A 623 6.89 -15.75 -10.69
N SER A 624 8.02 -15.99 -10.02
CA SER A 624 8.61 -17.34 -9.91
C SER A 624 7.96 -18.20 -8.82
N GLY A 625 6.77 -17.80 -8.33
CA GLY A 625 6.04 -18.44 -7.25
C GLY A 625 6.52 -18.03 -5.85
N LEU A 626 5.56 -17.82 -4.94
CA LEU A 626 5.83 -17.58 -3.52
C LEU A 626 6.25 -18.88 -2.82
N ARG A 627 6.70 -18.77 -1.57
CA ARG A 627 7.20 -19.91 -0.79
C ARG A 627 6.06 -20.77 -0.25
N ARG A 628 6.35 -22.07 -0.04
CA ARG A 628 5.44 -23.06 0.51
C ARG A 628 6.18 -24.19 1.22
N GLY A 629 5.39 -25.08 1.83
CA GLY A 629 5.87 -26.30 2.49
C GLY A 629 6.57 -26.02 3.83
N PHE A 630 7.07 -27.07 4.46
CA PHE A 630 7.71 -26.99 5.77
C PHE A 630 8.78 -25.87 5.80
N VAL A 631 8.57 -24.88 6.66
CA VAL A 631 9.42 -23.68 6.84
C VAL A 631 9.85 -23.01 5.54
N ASN A 632 8.95 -22.95 4.55
CA ASN A 632 9.17 -22.25 3.27
C ASN A 632 10.32 -22.86 2.42
N THR A 633 10.54 -24.17 2.51
CA THR A 633 11.65 -24.82 1.80
C THR A 633 11.41 -25.06 0.32
N ASP A 634 10.16 -24.96 -0.13
CA ASP A 634 9.73 -25.12 -1.53
C ASP A 634 9.09 -23.82 -2.06
N HIS A 635 8.68 -23.80 -3.31
CA HIS A 635 7.98 -22.69 -3.95
C HIS A 635 6.88 -23.18 -4.87
N LEU A 636 5.89 -22.33 -5.12
CA LEU A 636 4.84 -22.56 -6.10
C LEU A 636 5.41 -22.50 -7.53
N PRO A 637 4.69 -23.04 -8.53
CA PRO A 637 5.00 -22.80 -9.93
C PRO A 637 5.03 -21.31 -10.28
N ASP A 638 5.72 -20.96 -11.36
CA ASP A 638 5.71 -19.62 -11.92
C ASP A 638 4.33 -19.26 -12.51
N ASP A 639 4.03 -17.97 -12.52
CA ASP A 639 2.82 -17.38 -13.09
C ASP A 639 3.20 -16.23 -14.05
N HIS A 640 2.33 -16.01 -15.08
CA HIS A 640 2.60 -15.00 -16.10
C HIS A 640 1.31 -14.46 -16.77
N PRO A 641 0.35 -13.94 -16.00
CA PRO A 641 -0.91 -13.43 -16.56
C PRO A 641 -0.66 -12.24 -17.50
N LEU A 642 -1.14 -12.36 -18.75
CA LEU A 642 -1.14 -11.30 -19.76
C LEU A 642 -2.49 -10.59 -19.77
N ASN A 643 -2.46 -9.26 -19.75
CA ASN A 643 -3.62 -8.41 -19.85
C ASN A 643 -3.51 -7.55 -21.11
N VAL A 644 -4.64 -7.25 -21.74
CA VAL A 644 -4.70 -6.36 -22.92
C VAL A 644 -5.91 -5.45 -22.83
N GLY A 645 -5.81 -4.28 -23.46
CA GLY A 645 -6.97 -3.40 -23.55
C GLY A 645 -6.83 -2.34 -24.63
N ALA A 646 -7.92 -1.63 -24.83
CA ALA A 646 -8.01 -0.52 -25.74
C ALA A 646 -8.97 0.54 -25.21
N GLN A 647 -8.68 1.79 -25.51
CA GLN A 647 -9.60 2.90 -25.26
C GLN A 647 -9.69 3.80 -26.49
N HIS A 648 -10.86 4.41 -26.69
CA HIS A 648 -11.08 5.39 -27.74
C HIS A 648 -11.81 6.62 -27.22
N THR A 649 -11.31 7.81 -27.58
CA THR A 649 -11.88 9.10 -27.20
C THR A 649 -12.63 9.71 -28.36
N PHE A 650 -13.94 9.88 -28.20
CA PHE A 650 -14.83 10.57 -29.12
C PHE A 650 -15.03 12.02 -28.66
N LYS A 651 -14.74 12.99 -29.52
CA LYS A 651 -15.03 14.41 -29.24
C LYS A 651 -16.50 14.70 -29.54
N LEU A 652 -17.27 15.09 -28.53
CA LEU A 652 -18.71 15.37 -28.65
C LEU A 652 -19.03 16.84 -28.93
N GLY A 653 -18.01 17.70 -29.00
CA GLY A 653 -18.14 19.14 -29.17
C GLY A 653 -17.97 19.95 -27.88
N GLY A 654 -17.49 21.17 -28.01
CA GLY A 654 -17.03 21.95 -26.84
C GLY A 654 -15.88 21.24 -26.12
N ARG A 655 -15.98 21.16 -24.78
CA ARG A 655 -15.01 20.44 -23.92
C ARG A 655 -15.44 18.99 -23.61
N ARG A 656 -16.56 18.51 -24.19
CA ARG A 656 -17.11 17.18 -23.86
C ARG A 656 -16.44 16.09 -24.68
N GLU A 657 -16.06 15.02 -24.01
CA GLU A 657 -15.49 13.82 -24.61
C GLU A 657 -16.17 12.56 -24.03
N LEU A 658 -16.43 11.59 -24.91
CA LEU A 658 -16.83 10.24 -24.52
C LEU A 658 -15.63 9.32 -24.71
N ILE A 659 -15.16 8.72 -23.61
CA ILE A 659 -14.08 7.74 -23.64
C ILE A 659 -14.72 6.37 -23.46
N THR A 660 -14.46 5.47 -24.38
CA THR A 660 -14.86 4.06 -24.31
C THR A 660 -13.63 3.23 -24.01
N ARG A 661 -13.76 2.20 -23.17
CA ARG A 661 -12.70 1.30 -22.75
C ARG A 661 -13.13 -0.15 -22.84
N LEU A 662 -12.21 -1.04 -23.22
CA LEU A 662 -12.36 -2.48 -23.22
C LEU A 662 -11.09 -3.11 -22.67
N ASP A 663 -11.21 -3.98 -21.67
CA ASP A 663 -10.10 -4.70 -21.04
C ASP A 663 -10.34 -6.20 -21.03
N VAL A 664 -9.29 -6.98 -21.25
CA VAL A 664 -9.27 -8.43 -21.08
C VAL A 664 -8.14 -8.76 -20.11
N MET A 665 -8.50 -9.20 -18.91
CA MET A 665 -7.59 -9.67 -17.90
C MET A 665 -7.29 -11.15 -18.11
N ASN A 666 -6.04 -11.55 -17.86
CA ASN A 666 -5.59 -12.94 -17.98
C ASN A 666 -6.08 -13.57 -19.31
N VAL A 667 -5.59 -13.05 -20.42
CA VAL A 667 -6.04 -13.39 -21.80
C VAL A 667 -6.04 -14.88 -22.08
N PHE A 668 -5.04 -15.61 -21.54
CA PHE A 668 -4.88 -17.04 -21.77
C PHE A 668 -5.64 -17.93 -20.80
N ASP A 669 -6.36 -17.30 -19.82
CA ASP A 669 -7.10 -18.00 -18.75
C ASP A 669 -6.20 -18.93 -17.94
N GLU A 670 -4.98 -18.44 -17.66
CA GLU A 670 -4.02 -19.16 -16.84
C GLU A 670 -4.61 -19.42 -15.45
N ILE A 671 -4.41 -20.64 -14.94
CA ILE A 671 -4.72 -21.01 -13.56
C ILE A 671 -3.41 -20.97 -12.80
N TYR A 672 -3.30 -20.00 -11.90
CA TYR A 672 -2.10 -19.84 -11.09
C TYR A 672 -2.47 -19.67 -9.61
N GLU A 673 -1.61 -20.19 -8.78
CA GLU A 673 -1.79 -20.24 -7.34
C GLU A 673 -0.85 -19.23 -6.68
N LEU A 674 -1.38 -18.36 -5.81
CA LEU A 674 -0.61 -17.38 -5.04
C LEU A 674 -0.11 -17.99 -3.73
N ARG A 675 -0.95 -18.84 -3.09
CA ARG A 675 -0.67 -19.59 -1.85
C ARG A 675 -1.31 -20.95 -1.91
N ASP A 676 -0.66 -21.97 -1.38
CA ASP A 676 -1.24 -23.33 -1.24
C ASP A 676 -1.73 -23.63 0.19
N GLY A 677 -1.60 -22.69 1.11
CA GLY A 677 -2.01 -22.84 2.49
C GLY A 677 -0.98 -23.58 3.36
N SER A 678 0.23 -23.79 2.89
CA SER A 678 1.31 -24.40 3.67
C SER A 678 2.50 -23.44 3.86
N GLY A 679 3.38 -23.75 4.78
CA GLY A 679 4.52 -22.90 5.12
C GLY A 679 4.23 -21.91 6.24
N ILE A 680 5.09 -20.93 6.39
CA ILE A 680 4.92 -19.80 7.29
C ILE A 680 3.95 -18.81 6.63
N GLY A 681 3.08 -18.14 7.37
CA GLY A 681 2.16 -17.12 6.85
C GLY A 681 0.70 -17.58 6.82
N VAL A 682 0.03 -17.47 5.68
CA VAL A 682 -1.42 -17.73 5.56
C VAL A 682 -1.72 -19.19 5.28
N GLY A 683 -2.54 -19.81 6.13
CA GLY A 683 -2.88 -21.22 6.07
C GLY A 683 -4.06 -21.58 5.13
N ALA A 684 -4.28 -20.82 4.04
CA ALA A 684 -5.36 -21.08 3.09
C ALA A 684 -4.85 -21.04 1.64
N PRO A 685 -5.32 -21.94 0.74
CA PRO A 685 -5.01 -21.87 -0.67
C PRO A 685 -5.66 -20.64 -1.30
N GLN A 686 -4.99 -20.04 -2.29
CA GLN A 686 -5.45 -18.83 -2.98
C GLN A 686 -5.00 -18.82 -4.43
N PHE A 687 -5.94 -18.55 -5.33
CA PHE A 687 -5.70 -18.53 -6.77
C PHE A 687 -5.90 -17.13 -7.32
N GLY A 688 -5.08 -16.76 -8.29
CA GLY A 688 -5.21 -15.51 -9.01
C GLY A 688 -6.44 -15.47 -9.90
N GLN A 689 -6.81 -14.26 -10.31
CA GLN A 689 -8.00 -14.01 -11.10
C GLN A 689 -7.98 -14.76 -12.44
N ARG A 690 -9.05 -15.49 -12.74
CA ARG A 690 -9.29 -16.11 -14.05
C ARG A 690 -9.64 -15.05 -15.10
N ARG A 691 -9.67 -15.44 -16.39
CA ARG A 691 -9.93 -14.50 -17.48
C ARG A 691 -11.23 -13.72 -17.28
N GLY A 692 -11.10 -12.37 -17.30
CA GLY A 692 -12.21 -11.42 -17.22
C GLY A 692 -12.26 -10.49 -18.41
N LEU A 693 -13.48 -10.14 -18.85
CA LEU A 693 -13.76 -9.15 -19.89
C LEU A 693 -14.53 -7.99 -19.27
N TYR A 694 -14.04 -6.77 -19.47
CA TYR A 694 -14.62 -5.56 -18.87
C TYR A 694 -14.76 -4.45 -19.90
N GLY A 695 -15.74 -3.57 -19.70
CA GLY A 695 -15.96 -2.40 -20.53
C GLY A 695 -16.27 -1.17 -19.70
N GLY A 696 -15.90 0.00 -20.20
CA GLY A 696 -16.10 1.28 -19.52
C GLY A 696 -16.57 2.39 -20.45
N LEU A 697 -17.36 3.30 -19.91
CA LEU A 697 -17.79 4.53 -20.53
C LEU A 697 -17.50 5.69 -19.58
N THR A 698 -16.73 6.68 -20.04
CA THR A 698 -16.45 7.91 -19.30
C THR A 698 -16.93 9.10 -20.09
N LEU A 699 -17.80 9.91 -19.52
CA LEU A 699 -18.21 11.20 -20.06
C LEU A 699 -17.44 12.29 -19.34
N ALA A 700 -16.47 12.89 -20.02
CA ALA A 700 -15.69 14.03 -19.52
C ALA A 700 -16.31 15.35 -20.02
N PHE A 701 -16.27 16.42 -19.15
CA PHE A 701 -16.89 17.73 -19.45
C PHE A 701 -16.09 18.90 -18.87
#